data_e727d84558787a70e47de06f3b704c52
#
_entry.id   e727d84558787a70e47de06f3b704c52
#
_cell.length_a   1.000
_cell.length_b   1.000
_cell.length_c   1.000
_cell.angle_alpha   90.00
_cell.angle_beta   90.00
_cell.angle_gamma   90.00
#
_symmetry.space_group_name_H-M   'P 1'
#
loop_
_entity.id
_entity.type
_entity.pdbx_description
1 polymer ?
#
loop_
_entity_poly.entity_id
_entity_poly.type
_entity_poly.pdbx_seq_one_letter_code
_entity_poly.pdbx_strand_id
1 'polypeptide(L)'
;MAKELPIQIVELRQDQDDFKPEGGGGNQLPKWVTDTVVKQNGTNVSLQLSLLEGVLSQRQNTNIPILVEAKLNDEATAKSHRGGVRSMFDVARKRNVIGMTSYNKVLVKIDNTSDLCEMKSRFGKYRNANIKEDEKKAIASIEGVTQYHTYIDDDIVNQEIKVRLVDYCDESINKSLEQQFLSFCTENSLEECKLDYSKNLKLYSIKRANKQALQKLAKMDGILSIRKMPHFVITNQPEDADADLDVKVPEANTEYPVVGLLDSGVEKIDHIKNWILSDDDYPFAPEDINRRHGTLVSGVLLYGDELLGREVTGSLPCKILDCIVNTTEINVRESELLAYIKENINKYPDIKIWNLSQGCDVPISDTQFSDFAIALDELQRENDIIICKSAGNGNPESLSRITEGADSIYSLVVGSISHEKRTDSDGNANCRSPFSLVGPGPQSLIKPDVVQYGGNTNTGIKSFSIYGNIAETSGTSFSTPRISSLAASLRFLLDDKYTPLLVKAMIVHSASYPSEMKMDAKQRLAEVGYGLPSTCMDILHNDEDECTMVFDLTFTNENSYQVIDFPYPESMVNEDGYYYGDITITLATAPILNPNESVEYCQSEVDVKLETFDFVEQVQPGAPSVPKTIRNADRLKGTNNILTPSNYNAKARNNQDDTFLKERTLVSDYFKFQPIKKYHVSLEEMTKGKKENILTSGKRWVLKMKALYRDSLMTSKGLDPTVSLEQKAVLIVTIRDPQKKGIAYNECIQQLRNRNFNHNNLQLTQKLRVGNEE
;
A
#
# COMPACT_ATOMS: atom_id res chain seq x y z
N MET A 1 12.26 -2.70 -31.61
CA MET A 1 13.60 -3.27 -31.35
C MET A 1 13.52 -4.01 -30.02
N ALA A 2 14.29 -5.08 -29.86
CA ALA A 2 14.33 -5.78 -28.56
C ALA A 2 14.95 -4.85 -27.50
N LYS A 3 14.41 -4.86 -26.29
CA LYS A 3 14.98 -4.13 -25.14
C LYS A 3 16.18 -4.92 -24.62
N GLU A 4 17.37 -4.35 -24.72
CA GLU A 4 18.63 -5.02 -24.34
C GLU A 4 19.56 -4.10 -23.51
N LEU A 5 19.24 -2.81 -23.42
CA LEU A 5 20.08 -1.85 -22.72
C LEU A 5 19.79 -1.85 -21.21
N PRO A 6 20.82 -1.80 -20.35
CA PRO A 6 20.63 -1.96 -18.91
C PRO A 6 19.95 -0.74 -18.29
N ILE A 7 19.11 -0.99 -17.28
CA ILE A 7 18.60 0.03 -16.36
C ILE A 7 19.76 0.59 -15.54
N GLN A 8 19.68 1.87 -15.16
CA GLN A 8 20.69 2.53 -14.36
C GLN A 8 20.29 2.64 -12.89
N ILE A 9 21.15 2.13 -12.01
CA ILE A 9 21.06 2.43 -10.57
C ILE A 9 21.85 3.73 -10.34
N VAL A 10 21.20 4.74 -9.78
CA VAL A 10 21.78 6.07 -9.58
C VAL A 10 21.87 6.35 -8.09
N GLU A 11 23.06 6.69 -7.61
CA GLU A 11 23.29 7.09 -6.22
C GLU A 11 23.18 8.62 -6.08
N LEU A 12 22.64 9.06 -4.95
CA LEU A 12 22.61 10.48 -4.60
C LEU A 12 24.03 10.99 -4.32
N ARG A 13 24.31 12.21 -4.74
CA ARG A 13 25.57 12.92 -4.43
C ARG A 13 25.46 13.55 -3.06
N GLN A 14 26.08 12.94 -2.05
CA GLN A 14 25.87 13.24 -0.61
C GLN A 14 25.90 14.73 -0.24
N ASP A 15 26.83 15.50 -0.79
CA ASP A 15 26.98 16.94 -0.45
C ASP A 15 26.13 17.89 -1.29
N GLN A 16 25.59 17.41 -2.43
CA GLN A 16 24.87 18.25 -3.40
C GLN A 16 23.35 18.01 -3.38
N ASP A 17 22.94 16.78 -3.12
CA ASP A 17 21.55 16.35 -3.24
C ASP A 17 20.83 16.29 -1.87
N ASP A 18 21.58 16.34 -0.76
CA ASP A 18 21.00 16.46 0.59
C ASP A 18 20.50 17.88 0.87
N PHE A 19 19.27 17.97 1.36
CA PHE A 19 18.63 19.23 1.67
C PHE A 19 17.92 19.19 3.03
N LYS A 20 18.20 20.18 3.88
CA LYS A 20 17.41 20.38 5.11
C LYS A 20 16.29 21.38 4.83
N PRO A 21 15.01 20.97 4.85
CA PRO A 21 13.92 21.89 4.61
C PRO A 21 13.85 22.94 5.73
N GLU A 22 13.89 24.21 5.35
CA GLU A 22 13.52 25.28 6.29
C GLU A 22 12.04 25.13 6.65
N GLY A 23 11.71 25.14 7.95
CA GLY A 23 10.36 25.03 8.46
C GLY A 23 9.48 26.17 7.93
N GLY A 24 8.65 25.88 6.95
CA GLY A 24 7.67 26.81 6.36
C GLY A 24 6.28 26.57 6.92
N GLY A 25 5.95 27.14 8.05
CA GLY A 25 4.58 27.26 8.54
C GLY A 25 4.13 28.71 8.44
N GLY A 26 3.20 29.02 7.54
CA GLY A 26 2.54 30.33 7.56
C GLY A 26 1.63 30.44 8.79
N ASN A 27 1.82 31.48 9.61
CA ASN A 27 1.05 31.76 10.82
C ASN A 27 -0.33 32.41 10.53
N GLN A 28 -0.92 32.22 9.37
CA GLN A 28 -2.25 32.80 9.09
C GLN A 28 -3.34 31.83 9.55
N LEU A 29 -4.31 32.37 10.30
CA LEU A 29 -5.53 31.65 10.66
C LEU A 29 -6.27 31.19 9.39
N PRO A 30 -6.65 29.89 9.30
CA PRO A 30 -7.50 29.42 8.21
C PRO A 30 -8.83 30.18 8.16
N LYS A 31 -9.38 30.40 6.95
CA LYS A 31 -10.63 31.15 6.75
C LYS A 31 -11.84 30.56 7.48
N TRP A 32 -11.85 29.26 7.72
CA TRP A 32 -12.92 28.57 8.44
C TRP A 32 -12.88 28.79 9.97
N VAL A 33 -11.75 29.27 10.52
CA VAL A 33 -11.63 29.60 11.96
C VAL A 33 -12.22 30.98 12.19
N THR A 34 -13.49 31.04 12.50
CA THR A 34 -14.22 32.28 12.82
C THR A 34 -14.57 32.32 14.31
N ASP A 35 -14.78 33.52 14.87
CA ASP A 35 -15.20 33.66 16.28
C ASP A 35 -16.53 32.96 16.57
N THR A 36 -17.41 32.84 15.57
CA THR A 36 -18.66 32.09 15.65
C THR A 36 -18.41 30.60 15.84
N VAL A 37 -17.54 30.00 15.01
CA VAL A 37 -17.17 28.58 15.07
C VAL A 37 -16.47 28.28 16.42
N VAL A 38 -15.52 29.11 16.83
CA VAL A 38 -14.83 28.97 18.10
C VAL A 38 -15.80 28.98 19.30
N LYS A 39 -16.76 29.92 19.30
CA LYS A 39 -17.78 30.00 20.37
C LYS A 39 -18.72 28.81 20.34
N GLN A 40 -19.17 28.39 19.15
CA GLN A 40 -20.09 27.26 19.01
C GLN A 40 -19.43 25.97 19.46
N ASN A 41 -18.25 25.64 18.94
CA ASN A 41 -17.51 24.43 19.27
C ASN A 41 -17.07 24.40 20.73
N GLY A 42 -16.52 25.51 21.25
CA GLY A 42 -16.12 25.62 22.63
C GLY A 42 -17.28 25.43 23.61
N THR A 43 -18.46 25.97 23.29
CA THR A 43 -19.69 25.77 24.10
C THR A 43 -20.16 24.33 24.05
N ASN A 44 -20.26 23.76 22.83
CA ASN A 44 -20.73 22.39 22.61
C ASN A 44 -19.85 21.37 23.35
N VAL A 45 -18.54 21.43 23.11
CA VAL A 45 -17.58 20.49 23.74
C VAL A 45 -17.56 20.65 25.26
N SER A 46 -17.59 21.89 25.77
CA SER A 46 -17.64 22.13 27.24
C SER A 46 -18.86 21.51 27.89
N LEU A 47 -20.04 21.58 27.24
CA LEU A 47 -21.26 20.96 27.72
C LEU A 47 -21.15 19.43 27.69
N GLN A 48 -20.68 18.87 26.59
CA GLN A 48 -20.52 17.42 26.41
C GLN A 48 -19.52 16.82 27.42
N LEU A 49 -18.39 17.49 27.66
CA LEU A 49 -17.45 17.09 28.70
C LEU A 49 -18.08 17.15 30.09
N SER A 50 -18.99 18.11 30.35
CA SER A 50 -19.69 18.17 31.62
C SER A 50 -20.64 16.97 31.86
N LEU A 51 -21.23 16.43 30.82
CA LEU A 51 -22.06 15.21 30.94
C LEU A 51 -21.23 13.97 31.33
N LEU A 52 -19.96 13.92 30.97
CA LEU A 52 -19.05 12.83 31.32
C LEU A 52 -18.65 12.81 32.80
N GLU A 53 -18.84 13.91 33.55
CA GLU A 53 -18.60 13.93 35.01
C GLU A 53 -19.48 12.93 35.74
N GLY A 54 -20.75 12.81 35.30
CA GLY A 54 -21.68 11.80 35.82
C GLY A 54 -21.22 10.38 35.55
N VAL A 55 -20.68 10.13 34.37
CA VAL A 55 -20.16 8.80 33.99
C VAL A 55 -18.93 8.44 34.86
N LEU A 56 -17.99 9.37 35.03
CA LEU A 56 -16.80 9.14 35.86
C LEU A 56 -17.13 8.94 37.33
N SER A 57 -18.12 9.69 37.89
CA SER A 57 -18.49 9.60 39.31
C SER A 57 -19.25 8.31 39.67
N GLN A 58 -19.91 7.69 38.71
CA GLN A 58 -20.63 6.43 38.91
C GLN A 58 -19.73 5.18 38.82
N ARG A 59 -18.48 5.34 38.35
CA ARG A 59 -17.54 4.24 38.22
C ARG A 59 -16.92 3.86 39.54
N GLN A 60 -17.20 2.67 40.02
CA GLN A 60 -16.57 2.13 41.22
C GLN A 60 -15.26 1.42 40.83
N ASN A 61 -14.13 1.94 41.33
CA ASN A 61 -12.82 1.28 41.42
C ASN A 61 -12.25 0.62 40.14
N THR A 62 -12.38 1.21 38.96
CA THR A 62 -11.68 0.72 37.79
C THR A 62 -10.49 1.61 37.47
N ASN A 63 -9.30 1.01 37.33
CA ASN A 63 -8.09 1.72 36.87
C ASN A 63 -8.08 1.94 35.33
N ILE A 64 -9.15 1.56 34.64
CA ILE A 64 -9.28 1.67 33.18
C ILE A 64 -9.92 3.01 32.83
N PRO A 65 -9.28 3.85 32.00
CA PRO A 65 -9.83 5.14 31.58
C PRO A 65 -11.11 4.98 30.77
N ILE A 66 -11.99 5.98 30.82
CA ILE A 66 -13.09 6.07 29.87
C ILE A 66 -12.59 6.48 28.49
N LEU A 67 -13.30 6.03 27.47
CA LEU A 67 -13.02 6.36 26.08
C LEU A 67 -14.06 7.32 25.55
N VAL A 68 -13.59 8.35 24.85
CA VAL A 68 -14.42 9.31 24.15
C VAL A 68 -13.95 9.50 22.72
N GLU A 69 -14.88 9.75 21.82
CA GLU A 69 -14.57 10.18 20.46
C GLU A 69 -14.68 11.71 20.37
N ALA A 70 -13.62 12.35 19.90
CA ALA A 70 -13.64 13.75 19.54
C ALA A 70 -13.83 13.88 18.02
N LYS A 71 -14.97 14.42 17.60
CA LYS A 71 -15.25 14.70 16.19
C LYS A 71 -14.56 15.96 15.76
N LEU A 72 -13.76 15.86 14.70
CA LEU A 72 -13.06 16.97 14.08
C LEU A 72 -13.94 17.66 13.04
N ASN A 73 -13.73 18.97 12.88
CA ASN A 73 -14.20 19.68 11.71
C ASN A 73 -13.50 19.13 10.46
N ASP A 74 -14.23 18.93 9.38
CA ASP A 74 -13.68 18.35 8.15
C ASP A 74 -12.49 19.15 7.61
N GLU A 75 -12.53 20.48 7.68
CA GLU A 75 -11.42 21.36 7.32
C GLU A 75 -10.18 21.18 8.24
N ALA A 76 -10.36 20.64 9.45
CA ALA A 76 -9.30 20.41 10.42
C ALA A 76 -8.70 19.00 10.36
N THR A 77 -9.10 18.16 9.43
CA THR A 77 -8.55 16.80 9.30
C THR A 77 -7.11 16.78 8.79
N ALA A 78 -6.63 17.88 8.21
CA ALA A 78 -5.26 17.99 7.73
C ALA A 78 -4.23 17.95 8.87
N LYS A 79 -3.04 17.35 8.58
CA LYS A 79 -1.91 17.20 9.51
C LYS A 79 -1.58 18.49 10.28
N SER A 80 -1.60 19.65 9.62
CA SER A 80 -1.24 20.96 10.20
C SER A 80 -2.14 21.41 11.37
N HIS A 81 -3.25 20.71 11.61
CA HIS A 81 -4.21 21.02 12.69
C HIS A 81 -4.13 20.03 13.86
N ARG A 82 -3.49 18.86 13.67
CA ARG A 82 -3.44 17.78 14.67
C ARG A 82 -2.74 18.17 15.98
N GLY A 83 -1.63 18.91 15.90
CA GLY A 83 -0.96 19.41 17.09
C GLY A 83 -1.88 20.29 17.97
N GLY A 84 -2.73 21.10 17.34
CA GLY A 84 -3.77 21.85 18.03
C GLY A 84 -4.81 20.96 18.71
N VAL A 85 -5.28 19.89 18.03
CA VAL A 85 -6.21 18.92 18.60
C VAL A 85 -5.60 18.26 19.86
N ARG A 86 -4.35 17.77 19.75
CA ARG A 86 -3.63 17.17 20.90
C ARG A 86 -3.51 18.14 22.06
N SER A 87 -3.20 19.41 21.78
CA SER A 87 -3.07 20.43 22.83
C SER A 87 -4.33 20.65 23.66
N MET A 88 -5.50 20.27 23.15
CA MET A 88 -6.79 20.34 23.86
C MET A 88 -7.00 19.14 24.79
N PHE A 89 -6.51 17.96 24.43
CA PHE A 89 -6.79 16.72 25.16
C PHE A 89 -5.60 16.16 25.93
N ASP A 90 -4.36 16.32 25.46
CA ASP A 90 -3.18 15.82 26.18
C ASP A 90 -2.90 16.69 27.40
N VAL A 91 -3.35 16.25 28.58
CA VAL A 91 -3.27 16.98 29.86
C VAL A 91 -2.17 16.39 30.75
N ALA A 92 -1.67 17.19 31.67
CA ALA A 92 -0.67 16.77 32.68
C ALA A 92 0.57 16.05 32.07
N ARG A 93 0.98 16.42 30.84
CA ARG A 93 2.07 15.79 30.08
C ARG A 93 1.83 14.31 29.75
N LYS A 94 0.57 13.87 29.81
CA LYS A 94 0.16 12.52 29.41
C LYS A 94 -0.33 12.51 27.96
N ARG A 95 -0.21 11.36 27.32
CA ARG A 95 -0.85 11.09 26.03
C ARG A 95 -2.29 10.65 26.27
N ASN A 96 -3.26 11.56 26.07
CA ASN A 96 -4.68 11.23 26.15
C ASN A 96 -5.28 10.88 24.78
N VAL A 97 -4.75 11.46 23.70
CA VAL A 97 -5.09 11.05 22.32
C VAL A 97 -4.34 9.77 21.99
N ILE A 98 -5.06 8.65 21.91
CA ILE A 98 -4.49 7.31 21.78
C ILE A 98 -4.67 6.68 20.39
N GLY A 99 -5.46 7.30 19.50
CA GLY A 99 -5.66 6.81 18.14
C GLY A 99 -6.82 7.48 17.45
N MET A 100 -7.30 6.85 16.39
CA MET A 100 -8.46 7.28 15.61
C MET A 100 -9.45 6.12 15.43
N THR A 101 -10.73 6.46 15.29
CA THR A 101 -11.79 5.51 14.97
C THR A 101 -12.36 5.68 13.55
N SER A 102 -12.17 6.88 12.96
CA SER A 102 -12.48 7.16 11.57
C SER A 102 -11.67 8.39 11.09
N TYR A 103 -11.85 8.79 9.81
CA TYR A 103 -11.09 9.89 9.19
C TYR A 103 -11.16 11.23 9.94
N ASN A 104 -12.26 11.50 10.66
CA ASN A 104 -12.47 12.74 11.41
C ASN A 104 -12.82 12.51 12.88
N LYS A 105 -12.55 11.32 13.42
CA LYS A 105 -12.81 11.00 14.83
C LYS A 105 -11.55 10.51 15.52
N VAL A 106 -11.16 11.23 16.56
CA VAL A 106 -10.00 10.95 17.39
C VAL A 106 -10.43 10.22 18.65
N LEU A 107 -9.75 9.14 19.02
CA LEU A 107 -9.98 8.40 20.24
C LEU A 107 -9.17 9.00 21.38
N VAL A 108 -9.86 9.39 22.43
CA VAL A 108 -9.27 10.05 23.61
C VAL A 108 -9.60 9.24 24.85
N LYS A 109 -8.58 8.99 25.68
CA LYS A 109 -8.77 8.43 27.03
C LYS A 109 -8.87 9.54 28.07
N ILE A 110 -9.74 9.35 29.09
CA ILE A 110 -9.86 10.23 30.25
C ILE A 110 -9.67 9.37 31.49
N ASP A 111 -8.55 9.58 32.18
CA ASP A 111 -8.14 8.75 33.30
C ASP A 111 -8.99 9.05 34.58
N ASN A 112 -9.31 10.33 34.80
CA ASN A 112 -9.96 10.77 36.05
C ASN A 112 -10.64 12.14 35.89
N THR A 113 -11.33 12.56 36.93
CA THR A 113 -12.06 13.84 36.99
C THR A 113 -11.12 15.06 36.86
N SER A 114 -9.89 14.99 37.36
CA SER A 114 -8.93 16.10 37.23
C SER A 114 -8.56 16.35 35.77
N ASP A 115 -8.27 15.29 35.02
CA ASP A 115 -7.97 15.37 33.58
C ASP A 115 -9.16 15.96 32.82
N LEU A 116 -10.38 15.52 33.15
CA LEU A 116 -11.61 16.06 32.55
C LEU A 116 -11.79 17.55 32.86
N CYS A 117 -11.53 18.00 34.11
CA CYS A 117 -11.63 19.40 34.50
C CYS A 117 -10.60 20.26 33.75
N GLU A 118 -9.38 19.77 33.54
CA GLU A 118 -8.36 20.48 32.78
C GLU A 118 -8.77 20.61 31.30
N MET A 119 -9.26 19.55 30.67
CA MET A 119 -9.80 19.59 29.29
C MET A 119 -10.93 20.62 29.19
N LYS A 120 -11.89 20.61 30.09
CA LYS A 120 -12.99 21.60 30.14
C LYS A 120 -12.45 23.05 30.25
N SER A 121 -11.45 23.27 31.10
CA SER A 121 -10.81 24.59 31.25
C SER A 121 -10.20 25.06 29.95
N ARG A 122 -9.51 24.17 29.20
CA ARG A 122 -8.90 24.49 27.90
C ARG A 122 -9.96 24.87 26.88
N PHE A 123 -11.02 24.11 26.74
CA PHE A 123 -12.15 24.46 25.85
C PHE A 123 -12.86 25.73 26.30
N GLY A 124 -12.98 25.98 27.60
CA GLY A 124 -13.59 27.18 28.17
C GLY A 124 -12.91 28.49 27.82
N LYS A 125 -11.67 28.47 27.29
CA LYS A 125 -10.91 29.65 26.85
C LYS A 125 -11.59 30.48 25.78
N TYR A 126 -12.55 29.91 25.03
CA TYR A 126 -13.34 30.66 24.03
C TYR A 126 -14.07 31.86 24.63
N ARG A 127 -14.26 31.90 25.95
CA ARG A 127 -14.89 33.01 26.67
C ARG A 127 -13.98 34.21 26.90
N ASN A 128 -12.67 34.02 26.71
CA ASN A 128 -11.68 35.07 26.96
C ASN A 128 -11.63 36.05 25.79
N ALA A 129 -11.69 37.33 26.05
CA ALA A 129 -11.60 38.40 25.06
C ALA A 129 -10.27 38.39 24.27
N ASN A 130 -9.16 37.91 24.90
CA ASN A 130 -7.81 37.91 24.36
C ASN A 130 -7.32 36.47 24.10
N ILE A 131 -8.16 35.55 23.54
CA ILE A 131 -7.79 34.22 23.18
C ILE A 131 -6.73 34.23 22.04
N LYS A 132 -5.66 33.46 22.18
CA LYS A 132 -4.59 33.33 21.18
C LYS A 132 -5.10 32.65 19.92
N GLU A 133 -4.50 32.99 18.77
CA GLU A 133 -4.88 32.42 17.47
C GLU A 133 -4.74 30.90 17.43
N ASP A 134 -3.67 30.33 18.00
CA ASP A 134 -3.49 28.88 18.07
C ASP A 134 -4.57 28.20 18.92
N GLU A 135 -5.02 28.84 20.00
CA GLU A 135 -6.11 28.34 20.85
C GLU A 135 -7.46 28.43 20.12
N LYS A 136 -7.71 29.51 19.37
CA LYS A 136 -8.88 29.64 18.50
C LYS A 136 -8.92 28.51 17.48
N LYS A 137 -7.81 28.30 16.79
CA LYS A 137 -7.66 27.23 15.80
C LYS A 137 -7.88 25.84 16.43
N ALA A 138 -7.29 25.58 17.59
CA ALA A 138 -7.45 24.31 18.29
C ALA A 138 -8.91 24.03 18.68
N ILE A 139 -9.61 25.03 19.29
CA ILE A 139 -11.04 24.89 19.65
C ILE A 139 -11.90 24.73 18.41
N ALA A 140 -11.68 25.53 17.35
CA ALA A 140 -12.46 25.46 16.11
C ALA A 140 -12.28 24.10 15.39
N SER A 141 -11.16 23.43 15.63
CA SER A 141 -10.88 22.11 15.01
C SER A 141 -11.75 20.97 15.54
N ILE A 142 -12.45 21.14 16.68
CA ILE A 142 -13.17 20.07 17.37
C ILE A 142 -14.65 20.43 17.48
N GLU A 143 -15.51 19.72 16.78
CA GLU A 143 -16.95 19.97 16.73
C GLU A 143 -17.71 19.44 17.95
N GLY A 144 -17.24 18.33 18.51
CA GLY A 144 -17.93 17.68 19.62
C GLY A 144 -17.14 16.52 20.21
N VAL A 145 -17.58 16.06 21.39
CA VAL A 145 -17.01 14.93 22.12
C VAL A 145 -18.16 14.06 22.61
N THR A 146 -18.12 12.77 22.31
CA THR A 146 -19.12 11.78 22.75
C THR A 146 -18.42 10.59 23.41
N GLN A 147 -19.11 9.91 24.34
CA GLN A 147 -18.59 8.64 24.85
C GLN A 147 -18.40 7.67 23.70
N TYR A 148 -17.29 6.94 23.69
CA TYR A 148 -17.05 5.89 22.72
C TYR A 148 -17.97 4.71 22.98
N HIS A 149 -18.53 4.15 21.90
CA HIS A 149 -19.32 2.93 21.95
C HIS A 149 -18.63 1.84 21.12
N THR A 150 -18.46 0.66 21.73
CA THR A 150 -17.88 -0.51 21.07
C THR A 150 -18.56 -0.77 19.74
N TYR A 151 -17.76 -0.91 18.68
CA TYR A 151 -18.27 -1.33 17.38
C TYR A 151 -18.65 -2.82 17.42
N ILE A 152 -19.82 -3.16 16.91
CA ILE A 152 -20.36 -4.53 16.93
C ILE A 152 -20.90 -4.85 15.55
N ASP A 153 -20.45 -5.97 14.95
CA ASP A 153 -21.04 -6.49 13.72
C ASP A 153 -22.46 -6.99 13.96
N ASP A 154 -23.26 -6.97 12.91
CA ASP A 154 -24.60 -7.55 12.93
C ASP A 154 -24.52 -9.10 12.94
N ASP A 155 -25.59 -9.75 13.41
CA ASP A 155 -25.80 -11.20 13.36
C ASP A 155 -24.69 -12.10 13.96
N ILE A 156 -24.04 -11.64 15.04
CA ILE A 156 -22.95 -12.38 15.72
C ILE A 156 -23.41 -13.23 16.93
N VAL A 157 -24.71 -13.28 17.20
CA VAL A 157 -25.25 -14.04 18.36
C VAL A 157 -25.05 -15.54 18.15
N ASN A 158 -24.41 -16.20 19.13
CA ASN A 158 -24.03 -17.62 19.09
C ASN A 158 -23.07 -18.02 17.96
N GLN A 159 -22.39 -17.04 17.33
CA GLN A 159 -21.29 -17.28 16.39
C GLN A 159 -19.94 -17.12 17.09
N GLU A 160 -18.89 -17.58 16.43
CA GLU A 160 -17.54 -17.27 16.85
C GLU A 160 -17.22 -15.82 16.51
N ILE A 161 -16.68 -15.10 17.51
CA ILE A 161 -16.40 -13.68 17.41
C ILE A 161 -14.93 -13.37 17.68
N LYS A 162 -14.48 -12.27 17.11
CA LYS A 162 -13.18 -11.66 17.32
C LYS A 162 -13.38 -10.37 18.14
N VAL A 163 -12.74 -10.29 19.30
CA VAL A 163 -12.82 -9.14 20.21
C VAL A 163 -11.48 -8.42 20.21
N ARG A 164 -11.49 -7.14 19.85
CA ARG A 164 -10.31 -6.28 19.89
C ARG A 164 -10.35 -5.38 21.12
N LEU A 165 -9.31 -5.45 21.94
CA LEU A 165 -9.13 -4.55 23.07
C LEU A 165 -8.42 -3.28 22.62
N VAL A 166 -8.70 -2.18 23.33
CA VAL A 166 -8.03 -0.90 23.11
C VAL A 166 -6.58 -0.96 23.59
N ASP A 167 -5.68 -0.40 22.82
CA ASP A 167 -4.34 -0.08 23.29
C ASP A 167 -4.31 1.35 23.87
N TYR A 168 -4.22 1.44 25.19
CA TYR A 168 -4.17 2.72 25.90
C TYR A 168 -2.81 3.43 25.78
N CYS A 169 -1.85 2.88 25.05
CA CYS A 169 -0.47 3.34 25.00
C CYS A 169 0.17 3.42 26.39
N ASP A 170 -0.27 2.57 27.32
CA ASP A 170 0.22 2.42 28.70
C ASP A 170 0.12 0.94 29.09
N GLU A 171 1.25 0.32 29.34
CA GLU A 171 1.32 -1.12 29.57
C GLU A 171 0.61 -1.56 30.86
N SER A 172 0.61 -0.72 31.90
CA SER A 172 -0.06 -1.05 33.16
C SER A 172 -1.58 -1.04 33.00
N ILE A 173 -2.13 -0.07 32.27
CA ILE A 173 -3.56 0.00 31.95
C ILE A 173 -3.92 -1.17 31.03
N ASN A 174 -3.10 -1.46 30.03
CA ASN A 174 -3.33 -2.55 29.09
C ASN A 174 -3.39 -3.92 29.81
N LYS A 175 -2.48 -4.19 30.76
CA LYS A 175 -2.51 -5.40 31.58
C LYS A 175 -3.75 -5.48 32.47
N SER A 176 -4.16 -4.36 33.08
CA SER A 176 -5.38 -4.30 33.87
C SER A 176 -6.64 -4.58 33.05
N LEU A 177 -6.69 -4.02 31.83
CA LEU A 177 -7.77 -4.30 30.88
C LEU A 177 -7.84 -5.77 30.50
N GLU A 178 -6.69 -6.36 30.14
CA GLU A 178 -6.62 -7.77 29.77
C GLU A 178 -7.09 -8.68 30.92
N GLN A 179 -6.66 -8.40 32.15
CA GLN A 179 -7.11 -9.13 33.34
C GLN A 179 -8.62 -9.00 33.57
N GLN A 180 -9.19 -7.80 33.42
CA GLN A 180 -10.64 -7.60 33.55
C GLN A 180 -11.41 -8.35 32.48
N PHE A 181 -10.92 -8.34 31.23
CA PHE A 181 -11.52 -9.06 30.13
C PHE A 181 -11.52 -10.58 30.38
N LEU A 182 -10.42 -11.16 30.81
CA LEU A 182 -10.31 -12.59 31.14
C LEU A 182 -11.21 -12.97 32.32
N SER A 183 -11.29 -12.14 33.37
CA SER A 183 -12.20 -12.34 34.50
C SER A 183 -13.65 -12.31 34.03
N PHE A 184 -14.01 -11.35 33.16
CA PHE A 184 -15.34 -11.28 32.57
C PHE A 184 -15.69 -12.55 31.76
N CYS A 185 -14.77 -13.06 30.97
CA CYS A 185 -14.98 -14.31 30.23
C CYS A 185 -15.23 -15.49 31.16
N THR A 186 -14.42 -15.63 32.21
CA THR A 186 -14.59 -16.67 33.24
C THR A 186 -15.95 -16.58 33.94
N GLU A 187 -16.34 -15.39 34.39
CA GLU A 187 -17.65 -15.16 35.11
C GLU A 187 -18.84 -15.44 34.22
N ASN A 188 -18.75 -15.25 32.92
CA ASN A 188 -19.83 -15.49 31.98
C ASN A 188 -19.67 -16.84 31.22
N SER A 189 -18.74 -17.71 31.66
CA SER A 189 -18.47 -19.04 31.05
C SER A 189 -18.24 -18.98 29.55
N LEU A 190 -17.47 -17.97 29.11
CA LEU A 190 -17.05 -17.79 27.71
C LEU A 190 -15.70 -18.47 27.50
N GLU A 191 -15.59 -19.25 26.41
CA GLU A 191 -14.32 -19.83 25.98
C GLU A 191 -13.58 -18.82 25.11
N GLU A 192 -12.57 -18.16 25.68
CA GLU A 192 -11.73 -17.22 24.97
C GLU A 192 -10.39 -17.85 24.58
N CYS A 193 -9.79 -17.32 23.51
CA CYS A 193 -8.44 -17.66 23.10
C CYS A 193 -7.75 -16.38 22.59
N LYS A 194 -6.55 -16.12 23.11
CA LYS A 194 -5.72 -15.00 22.62
C LYS A 194 -5.24 -15.28 21.21
N LEU A 195 -5.37 -14.31 20.33
CA LEU A 195 -4.96 -14.42 18.93
C LEU A 195 -3.65 -13.69 18.69
N ASP A 196 -2.70 -14.37 18.06
CA ASP A 196 -1.39 -13.81 17.70
C ASP A 196 -1.41 -13.26 16.25
N TYR A 197 -2.02 -12.08 16.05
CA TYR A 197 -2.04 -11.42 14.76
C TYR A 197 -0.85 -10.47 14.58
N SER A 198 -0.63 -9.62 15.57
CA SER A 198 0.41 -8.60 15.56
C SER A 198 0.76 -8.23 17.00
N LYS A 199 2.01 -7.84 17.23
CA LYS A 199 2.48 -7.35 18.55
C LYS A 199 1.68 -6.13 19.04
N ASN A 200 1.12 -5.38 18.10
CA ASN A 200 0.38 -4.15 18.35
C ASN A 200 -1.14 -4.35 18.40
N LEU A 201 -1.64 -5.57 18.21
CA LEU A 201 -3.04 -5.91 18.27
C LEU A 201 -3.34 -6.79 19.47
N LYS A 202 -4.33 -6.40 20.27
CA LYS A 202 -4.85 -7.20 21.40
C LYS A 202 -6.16 -7.81 21.01
N LEU A 203 -6.08 -9.01 20.45
CA LEU A 203 -7.20 -9.73 19.87
C LEU A 203 -7.46 -11.03 20.63
N TYR A 204 -8.74 -11.34 20.80
CA TYR A 204 -9.22 -12.60 21.38
C TYR A 204 -10.33 -13.17 20.51
N SER A 205 -10.38 -14.49 20.35
CA SER A 205 -11.60 -15.18 19.88
C SER A 205 -12.45 -15.60 21.04
N ILE A 206 -13.76 -15.59 20.86
CA ILE A 206 -14.75 -16.23 21.74
C ILE A 206 -15.60 -17.14 20.87
N LYS A 207 -15.61 -18.44 21.16
CA LYS A 207 -16.28 -19.45 20.32
C LYS A 207 -17.77 -19.22 20.19
N ARG A 208 -18.44 -18.87 21.28
CA ARG A 208 -19.90 -18.60 21.30
C ARG A 208 -20.22 -17.62 22.41
N ALA A 209 -20.91 -16.55 22.04
CA ALA A 209 -21.46 -15.61 23.00
C ALA A 209 -22.96 -15.44 22.76
N ASN A 210 -23.77 -15.67 23.80
CA ASN A 210 -25.21 -15.42 23.73
C ASN A 210 -25.50 -13.90 23.76
N LYS A 211 -26.72 -13.51 23.42
CA LYS A 211 -27.12 -12.11 23.35
C LYS A 211 -26.84 -11.34 24.65
N GLN A 212 -27.04 -11.98 25.81
CA GLN A 212 -26.82 -11.33 27.12
C GLN A 212 -25.34 -11.08 27.39
N ALA A 213 -24.46 -12.05 27.08
CA ALA A 213 -23.04 -11.90 27.21
C ALA A 213 -22.49 -10.81 26.26
N LEU A 214 -22.95 -10.79 25.01
CA LEU A 214 -22.61 -9.73 24.04
C LEU A 214 -23.01 -8.35 24.53
N GLN A 215 -24.22 -8.17 25.08
CA GLN A 215 -24.67 -6.89 25.62
C GLN A 215 -23.85 -6.43 26.84
N LYS A 216 -23.38 -7.34 27.66
CA LYS A 216 -22.47 -7.03 28.77
C LYS A 216 -21.10 -6.69 28.28
N LEU A 217 -20.56 -7.50 27.33
CA LEU A 217 -19.25 -7.28 26.72
C LEU A 217 -19.16 -5.93 26.02
N ALA A 218 -20.22 -5.55 25.28
CA ALA A 218 -20.30 -4.26 24.60
C ALA A 218 -20.30 -3.04 25.55
N LYS A 219 -20.67 -3.25 26.81
CA LYS A 219 -20.66 -2.20 27.85
C LYS A 219 -19.38 -2.18 28.67
N MET A 220 -18.49 -3.15 28.45
CA MET A 220 -17.21 -3.20 29.12
C MET A 220 -16.29 -2.12 28.58
N ASP A 221 -15.65 -1.36 29.46
CA ASP A 221 -14.65 -0.36 29.06
C ASP A 221 -13.45 -1.02 28.38
N GLY A 222 -12.91 -0.36 27.37
CA GLY A 222 -11.69 -0.82 26.69
C GLY A 222 -11.92 -1.87 25.61
N ILE A 223 -13.17 -2.23 25.26
CA ILE A 223 -13.47 -3.02 24.08
C ILE A 223 -13.59 -2.10 22.87
N LEU A 224 -12.70 -2.26 21.89
CA LEU A 224 -12.71 -1.45 20.66
C LEU A 224 -13.74 -1.99 19.67
N SER A 225 -13.74 -3.30 19.42
CA SER A 225 -14.69 -3.91 18.48
C SER A 225 -15.00 -5.36 18.84
N ILE A 226 -16.19 -5.80 18.44
CA ILE A 226 -16.66 -7.20 18.49
C ILE A 226 -17.12 -7.54 17.07
N ARG A 227 -16.37 -8.39 16.40
CA ARG A 227 -16.61 -8.74 14.99
C ARG A 227 -16.80 -10.24 14.83
N LYS A 228 -17.42 -10.65 13.74
CA LYS A 228 -17.48 -12.05 13.34
C LYS A 228 -16.07 -12.55 13.01
N MET A 229 -15.76 -13.80 13.37
CA MET A 229 -14.52 -14.44 12.92
C MET A 229 -14.63 -14.76 11.42
N PRO A 230 -13.76 -14.18 10.55
CA PRO A 230 -13.77 -14.51 9.12
C PRO A 230 -13.34 -15.95 8.86
N HIS A 231 -13.85 -16.53 7.78
CA HIS A 231 -13.48 -17.85 7.29
C HIS A 231 -12.99 -17.79 5.86
N PHE A 232 -12.01 -18.60 5.55
CA PHE A 232 -11.45 -18.74 4.23
C PHE A 232 -11.95 -20.03 3.58
N VAL A 233 -12.48 -19.88 2.37
CA VAL A 233 -13.08 -20.98 1.60
C VAL A 233 -12.48 -20.98 0.20
N ILE A 234 -12.19 -22.16 -0.32
CA ILE A 234 -11.76 -22.39 -1.69
C ILE A 234 -12.94 -23.01 -2.47
N THR A 235 -13.46 -22.30 -3.47
CA THR A 235 -14.75 -22.67 -4.12
C THR A 235 -14.65 -23.04 -5.60
N ASN A 236 -13.45 -23.23 -6.16
CA ASN A 236 -13.30 -23.41 -7.60
C ASN A 236 -13.57 -24.87 -8.02
N GLN A 237 -14.46 -25.04 -9.03
CA GLN A 237 -14.68 -26.30 -9.72
C GLN A 237 -14.16 -26.16 -11.15
N PRO A 238 -13.04 -26.80 -11.52
CA PRO A 238 -12.53 -26.80 -12.88
C PRO A 238 -13.37 -27.66 -13.80
N GLU A 239 -13.44 -27.28 -15.08
CA GLU A 239 -14.00 -28.07 -16.14
C GLU A 239 -12.86 -28.74 -16.96
N ASP A 240 -13.05 -29.98 -17.41
CA ASP A 240 -12.06 -30.66 -18.24
C ASP A 240 -11.91 -29.96 -19.58
N ALA A 241 -10.67 -29.82 -20.06
CA ALA A 241 -10.35 -29.22 -21.36
C ALA A 241 -9.29 -30.03 -22.09
N ASP A 242 -9.31 -29.96 -23.42
CA ASP A 242 -8.33 -30.65 -24.28
C ASP A 242 -7.15 -29.73 -24.55
N ALA A 243 -5.95 -30.13 -24.14
CA ALA A 243 -4.69 -29.61 -24.64
C ALA A 243 -3.58 -30.61 -24.32
N ASP A 244 -2.52 -30.61 -25.12
CA ASP A 244 -1.32 -31.41 -24.90
C ASP A 244 -0.15 -30.43 -24.73
N LEU A 245 0.61 -30.59 -23.62
CA LEU A 245 1.79 -29.77 -23.33
C LEU A 245 2.95 -30.66 -22.93
N ASP A 246 4.14 -30.31 -23.40
CA ASP A 246 5.37 -31.00 -23.05
C ASP A 246 5.68 -30.86 -21.57
N VAL A 247 6.14 -31.95 -20.96
CA VAL A 247 6.55 -31.96 -19.55
C VAL A 247 7.88 -31.24 -19.39
N LYS A 248 7.90 -30.13 -18.68
CA LYS A 248 9.13 -29.43 -18.29
C LYS A 248 9.83 -30.19 -17.16
N VAL A 249 11.14 -30.41 -17.32
CA VAL A 249 11.97 -31.02 -16.28
C VAL A 249 13.09 -30.05 -15.91
N PRO A 250 13.36 -29.83 -14.62
CA PRO A 250 14.50 -28.99 -14.22
C PRO A 250 15.81 -29.60 -14.72
N GLU A 251 16.65 -28.75 -15.27
CA GLU A 251 18.02 -29.15 -15.68
C GLU A 251 18.89 -29.42 -14.47
N ALA A 252 19.74 -30.44 -14.56
CA ALA A 252 20.65 -30.78 -13.49
C ALA A 252 21.66 -29.62 -13.26
N ASN A 253 21.91 -29.30 -11.99
CA ASN A 253 22.83 -28.24 -11.56
C ASN A 253 22.43 -26.81 -11.98
N THR A 254 21.16 -26.59 -12.35
CA THR A 254 20.61 -25.27 -12.64
C THR A 254 19.81 -24.75 -11.46
N GLU A 255 20.08 -23.51 -11.05
CA GLU A 255 19.27 -22.82 -10.04
C GLU A 255 18.02 -22.22 -10.69
N TYR A 256 16.93 -22.20 -9.95
CA TYR A 256 15.64 -21.67 -10.38
C TYR A 256 15.07 -20.74 -9.31
N PRO A 257 14.25 -19.74 -9.72
CA PRO A 257 13.48 -18.97 -8.76
C PRO A 257 12.61 -19.89 -7.89
N VAL A 258 12.33 -19.48 -6.66
CA VAL A 258 11.46 -20.23 -5.75
C VAL A 258 10.26 -19.38 -5.37
N VAL A 259 9.07 -19.97 -5.41
CA VAL A 259 7.81 -19.38 -4.92
C VAL A 259 7.32 -20.22 -3.75
N GLY A 260 7.08 -19.59 -2.61
CA GLY A 260 6.33 -20.21 -1.51
C GLY A 260 4.84 -20.21 -1.85
N LEU A 261 4.22 -21.36 -1.93
CA LEU A 261 2.80 -21.52 -2.26
C LEU A 261 2.00 -21.81 -0.98
N LEU A 262 1.23 -20.82 -0.53
CA LEU A 262 0.34 -20.92 0.63
C LEU A 262 -1.07 -21.29 0.14
N ASP A 263 -1.35 -22.60 0.00
CA ASP A 263 -2.57 -23.09 -0.63
C ASP A 263 -3.10 -24.39 -0.02
N SER A 264 -3.87 -25.18 -0.76
CA SER A 264 -4.47 -26.46 -0.34
C SER A 264 -3.60 -27.69 -0.59
N GLY A 265 -2.33 -27.47 -0.99
CA GLY A 265 -1.41 -28.53 -1.39
C GLY A 265 -1.40 -28.80 -2.89
N VAL A 266 -0.34 -29.45 -3.36
CA VAL A 266 -0.08 -29.73 -4.78
C VAL A 266 -0.02 -31.22 -5.03
N GLU A 267 -0.76 -31.70 -6.06
CA GLU A 267 -0.66 -33.09 -6.49
C GLU A 267 0.59 -33.31 -7.35
N LYS A 268 1.29 -34.44 -7.09
CA LYS A 268 2.56 -34.77 -7.76
C LYS A 268 2.33 -35.38 -9.16
N ILE A 269 1.64 -34.66 -10.03
CA ILE A 269 1.45 -35.01 -11.44
C ILE A 269 2.74 -34.83 -12.24
N ASP A 270 2.84 -35.47 -13.42
CA ASP A 270 4.08 -35.50 -14.22
C ASP A 270 4.61 -34.11 -14.57
N HIS A 271 3.74 -33.14 -14.88
CA HIS A 271 4.11 -31.78 -15.24
C HIS A 271 4.68 -30.97 -14.07
N ILE A 272 4.35 -31.31 -12.81
CA ILE A 272 4.65 -30.49 -11.64
C ILE A 272 5.65 -31.17 -10.68
N LYS A 273 5.60 -32.52 -10.53
CA LYS A 273 6.32 -33.27 -9.49
C LYS A 273 7.81 -32.94 -9.32
N ASN A 274 8.52 -32.66 -10.42
CA ASN A 274 9.96 -32.36 -10.42
C ASN A 274 10.29 -30.92 -9.98
N TRP A 275 9.27 -30.08 -9.84
CA TRP A 275 9.38 -28.67 -9.47
C TRP A 275 9.02 -28.42 -8.01
N ILE A 276 8.42 -29.40 -7.33
CA ILE A 276 7.95 -29.27 -5.95
C ILE A 276 9.14 -29.45 -4.97
N LEU A 277 9.26 -28.49 -4.06
CA LEU A 277 10.03 -28.60 -2.84
C LEU A 277 9.02 -28.93 -1.72
N SER A 278 8.78 -30.22 -1.48
CA SER A 278 7.78 -30.63 -0.49
C SER A 278 8.26 -30.45 0.93
N ASP A 279 7.37 -29.95 1.78
CA ASP A 279 7.37 -30.19 3.20
C ASP A 279 6.21 -31.15 3.51
N ASP A 280 6.50 -32.31 4.10
CA ASP A 280 5.47 -33.29 4.48
C ASP A 280 4.85 -32.96 5.86
N ASP A 281 5.17 -31.79 6.43
CA ASP A 281 4.66 -31.32 7.71
C ASP A 281 3.50 -30.35 7.49
N TYR A 282 2.27 -30.81 7.68
CA TYR A 282 1.06 -30.00 7.49
C TYR A 282 0.03 -30.25 8.60
N PRO A 283 -0.81 -29.24 8.93
CA PRO A 283 -1.68 -29.26 10.11
C PRO A 283 -3.01 -30.02 9.90
N PHE A 284 -3.23 -30.59 8.71
CA PHE A 284 -4.48 -31.26 8.35
C PHE A 284 -4.32 -32.78 8.32
N ALA A 285 -5.40 -33.51 8.64
CA ALA A 285 -5.42 -34.95 8.43
C ALA A 285 -5.37 -35.26 6.90
N PRO A 286 -4.67 -36.34 6.47
CA PRO A 286 -4.52 -36.64 5.05
C PRO A 286 -5.85 -36.72 4.28
N GLU A 287 -6.92 -37.16 4.92
CA GLU A 287 -8.28 -37.27 4.37
C GLU A 287 -8.96 -35.93 4.16
N ASP A 288 -8.52 -34.88 4.86
CA ASP A 288 -9.08 -33.51 4.76
C ASP A 288 -8.34 -32.68 3.69
N ILE A 289 -7.22 -33.18 3.15
CA ILE A 289 -6.43 -32.44 2.18
C ILE A 289 -7.02 -32.62 0.78
N ASN A 290 -7.40 -31.50 0.16
CA ASN A 290 -7.86 -31.44 -1.21
C ASN A 290 -6.92 -30.60 -2.09
N ARG A 291 -6.03 -31.28 -2.82
CA ARG A 291 -4.96 -30.64 -3.61
C ARG A 291 -5.41 -30.00 -4.92
N ARG A 292 -6.72 -29.96 -5.22
CA ARG A 292 -7.23 -29.47 -6.51
C ARG A 292 -6.82 -28.04 -6.79
N HIS A 293 -7.06 -27.12 -5.86
CA HIS A 293 -6.81 -25.71 -6.08
C HIS A 293 -5.30 -25.42 -6.16
N GLY A 294 -4.49 -25.91 -5.24
CA GLY A 294 -3.04 -25.72 -5.27
C GLY A 294 -2.38 -26.31 -6.52
N THR A 295 -2.91 -27.46 -7.05
CA THR A 295 -2.44 -28.03 -8.31
C THR A 295 -2.74 -27.12 -9.50
N LEU A 296 -3.95 -26.57 -9.59
CA LEU A 296 -4.31 -25.58 -10.62
C LEU A 296 -3.41 -24.32 -10.53
N VAL A 297 -3.20 -23.80 -9.34
CA VAL A 297 -2.33 -22.63 -9.11
C VAL A 297 -0.89 -22.93 -9.52
N SER A 298 -0.37 -24.11 -9.17
CA SER A 298 0.97 -24.57 -9.54
C SER A 298 1.17 -24.71 -11.04
N GLY A 299 0.14 -25.21 -11.75
CA GLY A 299 0.14 -25.26 -13.22
C GLY A 299 0.32 -23.87 -13.83
N VAL A 300 -0.37 -22.85 -13.30
CA VAL A 300 -0.20 -21.46 -13.77
C VAL A 300 1.18 -20.88 -13.39
N LEU A 301 1.72 -21.20 -12.23
CA LEU A 301 3.08 -20.76 -11.84
C LEU A 301 4.14 -21.26 -12.83
N LEU A 302 4.02 -22.49 -13.33
CA LEU A 302 5.04 -23.15 -14.14
C LEU A 302 4.80 -22.99 -15.65
N TYR A 303 3.55 -22.97 -16.09
CA TYR A 303 3.16 -23.05 -17.50
C TYR A 303 2.24 -21.90 -17.91
N GLY A 304 2.22 -20.82 -17.15
CA GLY A 304 1.23 -19.76 -17.32
C GLY A 304 1.15 -19.20 -18.75
N ASP A 305 2.28 -18.91 -19.35
CA ASP A 305 2.34 -18.32 -20.70
C ASP A 305 2.06 -19.36 -21.78
N GLU A 306 2.58 -20.59 -21.65
CA GLU A 306 2.32 -21.70 -22.58
C GLU A 306 0.84 -22.12 -22.57
N LEU A 307 0.25 -22.21 -21.38
CA LEU A 307 -1.18 -22.53 -21.23
C LEU A 307 -2.10 -21.46 -21.84
N LEU A 308 -1.62 -20.20 -21.89
CA LEU A 308 -2.32 -19.10 -22.54
C LEU A 308 -2.02 -19.02 -24.05
N GLY A 309 -0.99 -19.74 -24.53
CA GLY A 309 -0.54 -19.73 -25.93
C GLY A 309 0.14 -18.43 -26.36
N ARG A 310 0.55 -17.59 -25.42
CA ARG A 310 1.30 -16.35 -25.66
C ARG A 310 2.11 -15.93 -24.44
N GLU A 311 3.23 -15.28 -24.67
CA GLU A 311 4.03 -14.66 -23.62
C GLU A 311 3.32 -13.41 -23.05
N VAL A 312 3.10 -13.41 -21.75
CA VAL A 312 2.49 -12.26 -21.02
C VAL A 312 3.28 -11.87 -19.80
N THR A 313 4.01 -12.79 -19.20
CA THR A 313 4.90 -12.54 -18.07
C THR A 313 6.37 -12.74 -18.43
N GLY A 314 6.67 -13.61 -19.37
CA GLY A 314 8.05 -14.02 -19.69
C GLY A 314 8.78 -14.57 -18.46
N SER A 315 8.04 -15.20 -17.55
CA SER A 315 8.59 -15.69 -16.29
C SER A 315 9.42 -16.95 -16.52
N LEU A 316 10.51 -17.07 -15.76
CA LEU A 316 11.31 -18.29 -15.70
C LEU A 316 10.51 -19.41 -15.02
N PRO A 317 10.72 -20.68 -15.40
CA PRO A 317 10.24 -21.79 -14.60
C PRO A 317 10.72 -21.65 -13.15
N CYS A 318 9.88 -21.97 -12.16
CA CYS A 318 10.20 -21.80 -10.76
C CYS A 318 10.02 -23.10 -9.97
N LYS A 319 10.79 -23.27 -8.91
CA LYS A 319 10.52 -24.28 -7.88
C LYS A 319 9.37 -23.78 -7.00
N ILE A 320 8.54 -24.71 -6.54
CA ILE A 320 7.38 -24.43 -5.71
C ILE A 320 7.59 -25.07 -4.34
N LEU A 321 7.70 -24.23 -3.31
CA LEU A 321 7.62 -24.70 -1.93
C LEU A 321 6.15 -24.86 -1.56
N ASP A 322 5.68 -26.11 -1.51
CA ASP A 322 4.28 -26.45 -1.24
C ASP A 322 3.98 -26.38 0.26
N CYS A 323 3.24 -25.37 0.69
CA CYS A 323 2.83 -25.12 2.07
C CYS A 323 1.30 -25.21 2.18
N ILE A 324 0.81 -26.29 2.79
CA ILE A 324 -0.63 -26.52 2.96
C ILE A 324 -1.11 -25.68 4.16
N VAL A 325 -1.89 -24.63 3.89
CA VAL A 325 -2.43 -23.70 4.90
C VAL A 325 -3.95 -23.68 4.94
N ASN A 326 -4.61 -24.28 3.95
CA ASN A 326 -6.05 -24.35 3.84
C ASN A 326 -6.48 -25.64 3.14
N THR A 327 -7.77 -25.94 3.17
CA THR A 327 -8.38 -27.08 2.46
C THR A 327 -9.79 -26.71 2.00
N THR A 328 -10.31 -27.38 0.96
CA THR A 328 -11.67 -27.17 0.50
C THR A 328 -12.71 -27.91 1.32
N GLU A 329 -12.31 -28.87 2.13
CA GLU A 329 -13.21 -29.74 2.91
C GLU A 329 -13.63 -29.10 4.24
N ILE A 330 -12.82 -28.19 4.77
CA ILE A 330 -13.06 -27.51 6.05
C ILE A 330 -12.94 -26.00 5.84
N ASN A 331 -13.87 -25.23 6.43
CA ASN A 331 -13.76 -23.77 6.49
C ASN A 331 -12.70 -23.40 7.53
N VAL A 332 -11.52 -22.99 7.06
CA VAL A 332 -10.42 -22.59 7.93
C VAL A 332 -10.66 -21.18 8.47
N ARG A 333 -10.57 -21.02 9.80
CA ARG A 333 -10.68 -19.72 10.45
C ARG A 333 -9.50 -18.82 10.09
N GLU A 334 -9.74 -17.52 9.98
CA GLU A 334 -8.69 -16.52 9.70
C GLU A 334 -7.49 -16.67 10.64
N SER A 335 -7.75 -16.89 11.94
CA SER A 335 -6.69 -17.03 12.94
C SER A 335 -5.82 -18.26 12.73
N GLU A 336 -6.40 -19.38 12.29
CA GLU A 336 -5.68 -20.62 11.99
C GLU A 336 -4.87 -20.46 10.69
N LEU A 337 -5.51 -19.93 9.65
CA LEU A 337 -4.84 -19.63 8.39
C LEU A 337 -3.60 -18.74 8.63
N LEU A 338 -3.76 -17.67 9.42
CA LEU A 338 -2.67 -16.77 9.73
C LEU A 338 -1.54 -17.47 10.51
N ALA A 339 -1.88 -18.33 11.46
CA ALA A 339 -0.89 -19.11 12.20
C ALA A 339 -0.07 -20.00 11.26
N TYR A 340 -0.72 -20.72 10.34
CA TYR A 340 -0.04 -21.57 9.35
C TYR A 340 0.82 -20.75 8.37
N ILE A 341 0.33 -19.58 7.94
CA ILE A 341 1.12 -18.66 7.10
C ILE A 341 2.40 -18.21 7.83
N LYS A 342 2.28 -17.76 9.08
CA LYS A 342 3.40 -17.31 9.89
C LYS A 342 4.42 -18.43 10.12
N GLU A 343 3.94 -19.61 10.46
CA GLU A 343 4.80 -20.79 10.68
C GLU A 343 5.65 -21.09 9.44
N ASN A 344 5.01 -21.19 8.28
CA ASN A 344 5.70 -21.49 7.03
C ASN A 344 6.70 -20.39 6.63
N ILE A 345 6.31 -19.12 6.69
CA ILE A 345 7.19 -18.01 6.32
C ILE A 345 8.42 -17.96 7.27
N ASN A 346 8.22 -18.15 8.57
CA ASN A 346 9.32 -18.15 9.53
C ASN A 346 10.24 -19.38 9.40
N LYS A 347 9.70 -20.52 8.97
CA LYS A 347 10.46 -21.75 8.71
C LYS A 347 11.38 -21.63 7.50
N TYR A 348 11.01 -20.81 6.50
CA TYR A 348 11.73 -20.65 5.24
C TYR A 348 12.14 -19.20 4.96
N PRO A 349 13.07 -18.61 5.74
CA PRO A 349 13.43 -17.19 5.67
C PRO A 349 14.09 -16.77 4.34
N ASP A 350 14.61 -17.72 3.58
CA ASP A 350 15.25 -17.48 2.28
C ASP A 350 14.24 -17.27 1.15
N ILE A 351 12.99 -17.69 1.34
CA ILE A 351 11.94 -17.51 0.35
C ILE A 351 11.41 -16.07 0.44
N LYS A 352 11.58 -15.30 -0.63
CA LYS A 352 11.23 -13.87 -0.66
C LYS A 352 9.92 -13.56 -1.36
N ILE A 353 9.40 -14.48 -2.16
CA ILE A 353 8.14 -14.32 -2.89
C ILE A 353 7.18 -15.44 -2.50
N TRP A 354 6.00 -15.03 -2.04
CA TRP A 354 4.95 -15.94 -1.59
C TRP A 354 3.66 -15.70 -2.36
N ASN A 355 2.98 -16.77 -2.72
CA ASN A 355 1.66 -16.74 -3.37
C ASN A 355 0.57 -17.09 -2.36
N LEU A 356 -0.43 -16.21 -2.21
CA LEU A 356 -1.62 -16.41 -1.37
C LEU A 356 -2.88 -16.20 -2.22
N SER A 357 -3.29 -17.23 -2.93
CA SER A 357 -4.42 -17.21 -3.86
C SER A 357 -5.77 -17.51 -3.19
N GLN A 358 -6.03 -16.89 -2.03
CA GLN A 358 -7.22 -17.15 -1.24
C GLN A 358 -7.94 -15.86 -0.85
N GLY A 359 -9.26 -15.89 -0.77
CA GLY A 359 -10.10 -14.80 -0.30
C GLY A 359 -10.97 -15.22 0.88
N CYS A 360 -11.45 -14.27 1.66
CA CYS A 360 -12.44 -14.50 2.70
C CYS A 360 -13.81 -13.97 2.27
N ASP A 361 -14.83 -14.24 3.08
CA ASP A 361 -16.22 -13.86 2.85
C ASP A 361 -16.56 -12.46 3.38
N VAL A 362 -15.62 -11.77 4.05
CA VAL A 362 -15.85 -10.48 4.70
C VAL A 362 -15.28 -9.35 3.84
N PRO A 363 -16.11 -8.40 3.37
CA PRO A 363 -15.64 -7.21 2.68
C PRO A 363 -14.82 -6.30 3.60
N ILE A 364 -13.87 -5.55 3.03
CA ILE A 364 -13.11 -4.56 3.78
C ILE A 364 -13.97 -3.39 4.27
N SER A 365 -13.54 -2.76 5.36
CA SER A 365 -14.08 -1.49 5.83
C SER A 365 -13.53 -0.31 5.02
N ASP A 366 -14.33 0.76 4.86
CA ASP A 366 -13.85 2.03 4.29
C ASP A 366 -12.97 2.83 5.26
N THR A 367 -13.11 2.56 6.55
CA THR A 367 -12.55 3.38 7.63
C THR A 367 -11.49 2.69 8.47
N GLN A 368 -11.24 1.41 8.25
CA GLN A 368 -10.28 0.64 9.05
C GLN A 368 -9.62 -0.42 8.17
N PHE A 369 -8.33 -0.64 8.40
CA PHE A 369 -7.62 -1.79 7.85
C PHE A 369 -8.02 -3.06 8.61
N SER A 370 -8.13 -4.18 7.89
CA SER A 370 -8.46 -5.46 8.49
C SER A 370 -7.32 -5.96 9.40
N ASP A 371 -7.67 -6.67 10.48
CA ASP A 371 -6.66 -7.24 11.39
C ASP A 371 -5.75 -8.22 10.66
N PHE A 372 -6.29 -8.94 9.67
CA PHE A 372 -5.51 -9.85 8.82
C PHE A 372 -4.51 -9.11 7.93
N ALA A 373 -4.91 -7.99 7.31
CA ALA A 373 -4.00 -7.15 6.54
C ALA A 373 -2.87 -6.57 7.41
N ILE A 374 -3.19 -6.11 8.63
CA ILE A 374 -2.21 -5.62 9.60
C ILE A 374 -1.20 -6.72 9.96
N ALA A 375 -1.68 -7.96 10.15
CA ALA A 375 -0.81 -9.11 10.44
C ALA A 375 0.09 -9.46 9.25
N LEU A 376 -0.45 -9.47 8.02
CA LEU A 376 0.34 -9.69 6.81
C LEU A 376 1.39 -8.60 6.60
N ASP A 377 1.06 -7.35 6.90
CA ASP A 377 1.99 -6.22 6.76
C ASP A 377 3.16 -6.34 7.75
N GLU A 378 2.89 -6.70 9.01
CA GLU A 378 3.95 -6.92 10.01
C GLU A 378 4.86 -8.07 9.61
N LEU A 379 4.28 -9.19 9.19
CA LEU A 379 5.02 -10.39 8.75
C LEU A 379 5.93 -10.09 7.55
N GLN A 380 5.43 -9.37 6.54
CA GLN A 380 6.20 -9.01 5.36
C GLN A 380 7.35 -8.05 5.69
N ARG A 381 7.10 -7.08 6.55
CA ARG A 381 8.13 -6.15 6.99
C ARG A 381 9.23 -6.84 7.80
N GLU A 382 8.87 -7.75 8.71
CA GLU A 382 9.85 -8.44 9.56
C GLU A 382 10.74 -9.42 8.80
N ASN A 383 10.22 -10.05 7.73
CA ASN A 383 10.92 -11.04 6.93
C ASN A 383 11.49 -10.50 5.62
N ASP A 384 11.24 -9.23 5.29
CA ASP A 384 11.63 -8.61 4.02
C ASP A 384 11.20 -9.46 2.81
N ILE A 385 9.89 -9.68 2.68
CA ILE A 385 9.25 -10.52 1.66
C ILE A 385 8.11 -9.80 0.95
N ILE A 386 7.64 -10.36 -0.16
CA ILE A 386 6.39 -9.99 -0.82
C ILE A 386 5.42 -11.17 -0.78
N ILE A 387 4.20 -10.91 -0.34
CA ILE A 387 3.07 -11.79 -0.53
C ILE A 387 2.25 -11.28 -1.71
N CYS A 388 2.19 -12.05 -2.80
CA CYS A 388 1.25 -11.81 -3.89
C CYS A 388 -0.11 -12.35 -3.46
N LYS A 389 -1.09 -11.45 -3.28
CA LYS A 389 -2.39 -11.76 -2.70
C LYS A 389 -3.50 -11.57 -3.73
N SER A 390 -4.39 -12.54 -3.88
CA SER A 390 -5.56 -12.37 -4.74
C SER A 390 -6.51 -11.29 -4.19
N ALA A 391 -7.09 -10.49 -5.10
CA ALA A 391 -8.08 -9.47 -4.75
C ALA A 391 -9.40 -10.07 -4.24
N GLY A 392 -9.70 -11.32 -4.62
CA GLY A 392 -10.92 -12.04 -4.30
C GLY A 392 -11.91 -12.08 -5.46
N ASN A 393 -12.87 -13.00 -5.36
CA ASN A 393 -13.91 -13.24 -6.36
C ASN A 393 -15.30 -12.96 -5.79
N GLY A 394 -16.13 -12.28 -6.56
CA GLY A 394 -17.50 -11.96 -6.21
C GLY A 394 -18.51 -12.40 -7.28
N ASN A 395 -19.78 -12.06 -7.06
CA ASN A 395 -20.82 -12.31 -8.05
C ASN A 395 -20.54 -11.48 -9.32
N PRO A 396 -20.45 -12.11 -10.51
CA PRO A 396 -20.23 -11.41 -11.78
C PRO A 396 -21.27 -10.32 -12.10
N GLU A 397 -22.49 -10.45 -11.57
CA GLU A 397 -23.60 -9.50 -11.80
C GLU A 397 -23.56 -8.27 -10.89
N SER A 398 -22.66 -8.25 -9.89
CA SER A 398 -22.54 -7.15 -8.94
C SER A 398 -21.10 -6.69 -8.78
N LEU A 399 -20.90 -5.36 -8.63
CA LEU A 399 -19.60 -4.79 -8.32
C LEU A 399 -19.39 -4.88 -6.80
N SER A 400 -18.57 -5.82 -6.36
CA SER A 400 -18.29 -6.06 -4.95
C SER A 400 -16.86 -5.64 -4.57
N ARG A 401 -16.70 -5.19 -3.31
CA ARG A 401 -15.42 -4.73 -2.76
C ARG A 401 -14.48 -5.88 -2.46
N ILE A 402 -13.17 -5.62 -2.55
CA ILE A 402 -12.13 -6.53 -2.07
C ILE A 402 -12.40 -6.95 -0.63
N THR A 403 -11.92 -8.14 -0.25
CA THR A 403 -12.14 -8.73 1.06
C THR A 403 -10.95 -8.53 2.00
N GLU A 404 -11.15 -8.80 3.30
CA GLU A 404 -10.12 -8.66 4.33
C GLU A 404 -8.81 -9.37 3.93
N GLY A 405 -7.68 -8.72 4.18
CA GLY A 405 -6.34 -9.11 3.75
C GLY A 405 -5.92 -8.55 2.39
N ALA A 406 -6.85 -8.25 1.46
CA ALA A 406 -6.53 -7.56 0.21
C ALA A 406 -6.32 -6.04 0.40
N ASP A 407 -6.53 -5.53 1.59
CA ASP A 407 -6.20 -4.16 2.02
C ASP A 407 -4.78 -4.03 2.61
N SER A 408 -3.98 -5.09 2.63
CA SER A 408 -2.57 -5.05 3.08
C SER A 408 -1.73 -4.04 2.27
N ILE A 409 -0.94 -3.24 2.96
CA ILE A 409 -0.06 -2.22 2.38
C ILE A 409 1.14 -2.84 1.67
N TYR A 410 1.76 -3.84 2.32
CA TYR A 410 2.98 -4.46 1.80
C TYR A 410 2.69 -5.52 0.73
N SER A 411 1.54 -6.20 0.77
CA SER A 411 1.18 -7.21 -0.23
C SER A 411 1.02 -6.60 -1.62
N LEU A 412 1.43 -7.35 -2.63
CA LEU A 412 1.12 -7.07 -4.03
C LEU A 412 -0.22 -7.73 -4.36
N VAL A 413 -1.29 -6.93 -4.32
CA VAL A 413 -2.65 -7.42 -4.52
C VAL A 413 -2.99 -7.48 -6.00
N VAL A 414 -3.46 -8.63 -6.46
CA VAL A 414 -3.66 -8.95 -7.87
C VAL A 414 -5.15 -9.14 -8.19
N GLY A 415 -5.67 -8.28 -9.06
CA GLY A 415 -6.98 -8.43 -9.67
C GLY A 415 -6.93 -9.29 -10.94
N SER A 416 -8.09 -9.57 -11.53
CA SER A 416 -8.21 -10.38 -12.74
C SER A 416 -8.74 -9.59 -13.92
N ILE A 417 -8.12 -9.80 -15.09
CA ILE A 417 -8.62 -9.40 -16.41
C ILE A 417 -8.90 -10.61 -17.28
N SER A 418 -9.83 -10.43 -18.21
CA SER A 418 -10.23 -11.46 -19.17
C SER A 418 -9.23 -11.59 -20.30
N HIS A 419 -8.82 -12.81 -20.66
CA HIS A 419 -7.90 -13.03 -21.78
C HIS A 419 -8.59 -13.06 -23.13
N GLU A 420 -9.85 -13.52 -23.16
CA GLU A 420 -10.69 -13.57 -24.34
C GLU A 420 -12.19 -13.53 -23.99
N LYS A 421 -13.04 -13.35 -24.99
CA LYS A 421 -14.48 -13.42 -24.89
C LYS A 421 -14.98 -14.48 -25.88
N ARG A 422 -15.60 -15.55 -25.38
CA ARG A 422 -16.18 -16.63 -26.21
C ARG A 422 -17.70 -16.61 -26.21
N THR A 423 -18.33 -16.12 -25.15
CA THR A 423 -19.77 -16.11 -24.95
C THR A 423 -20.32 -14.71 -24.72
N ASP A 424 -21.64 -14.54 -24.89
CA ASP A 424 -22.29 -13.25 -24.66
C ASP A 424 -22.32 -12.84 -23.17
N SER A 425 -22.26 -13.82 -22.27
CA SER A 425 -22.17 -13.59 -20.81
C SER A 425 -20.76 -13.29 -20.31
N ASP A 426 -19.75 -13.42 -21.17
CA ASP A 426 -18.38 -13.03 -20.84
C ASP A 426 -18.20 -11.52 -20.85
N GLY A 427 -17.30 -11.01 -19.98
CA GLY A 427 -16.75 -9.67 -20.08
C GLY A 427 -15.86 -9.52 -21.31
N ASN A 428 -15.58 -8.29 -21.73
CA ASN A 428 -14.71 -8.03 -22.86
C ASN A 428 -13.27 -8.46 -22.58
N ALA A 429 -12.59 -8.97 -23.62
CA ALA A 429 -11.16 -9.28 -23.53
C ALA A 429 -10.35 -8.04 -23.11
N ASN A 430 -9.25 -8.26 -22.41
CA ASN A 430 -8.36 -7.23 -21.86
C ASN A 430 -9.04 -6.22 -20.91
N CYS A 431 -10.24 -6.53 -20.41
CA CYS A 431 -10.95 -5.74 -19.42
C CYS A 431 -11.06 -6.52 -18.11
N ARG A 432 -11.44 -5.85 -17.02
CA ARG A 432 -11.66 -6.51 -15.72
C ARG A 432 -12.57 -7.72 -15.87
N SER A 433 -12.15 -8.85 -15.32
CA SER A 433 -13.01 -10.05 -15.24
C SER A 433 -14.25 -9.74 -14.40
N PRO A 434 -15.47 -10.12 -14.83
CA PRO A 434 -16.70 -9.75 -14.12
C PRO A 434 -16.71 -10.12 -12.62
N PHE A 435 -16.10 -11.24 -12.27
CA PHE A 435 -16.01 -11.73 -10.89
C PHE A 435 -14.93 -11.03 -10.04
N SER A 436 -13.94 -10.35 -10.66
CA SER A 436 -12.84 -9.74 -9.90
C SER A 436 -13.34 -8.64 -8.98
N LEU A 437 -13.06 -8.75 -7.68
CA LEU A 437 -13.41 -7.74 -6.68
C LEU A 437 -12.61 -6.46 -6.89
N VAL A 438 -13.17 -5.33 -6.43
CA VAL A 438 -12.63 -4.00 -6.71
C VAL A 438 -12.32 -3.22 -5.45
N GLY A 439 -11.39 -2.29 -5.56
CA GLY A 439 -11.09 -1.29 -4.55
C GLY A 439 -12.08 -0.10 -4.57
N PRO A 440 -11.66 1.03 -4.05
CA PRO A 440 -10.38 1.25 -3.38
C PRO A 440 -10.31 0.56 -2.02
N GLY A 441 -9.10 0.38 -1.48
CA GLY A 441 -8.90 0.01 -0.09
C GLY A 441 -9.27 1.15 0.89
N PRO A 442 -9.10 0.96 2.20
CA PRO A 442 -9.33 2.01 3.19
C PRO A 442 -8.57 3.29 2.82
N GLN A 443 -9.15 4.46 3.06
CA GLN A 443 -8.58 5.76 2.70
C GLN A 443 -8.31 5.97 1.21
N SER A 444 -9.10 5.38 0.35
CA SER A 444 -8.85 5.41 -1.10
C SER A 444 -7.48 4.82 -1.50
N LEU A 445 -6.95 3.88 -0.70
CA LEU A 445 -5.76 3.11 -1.05
C LEU A 445 -6.01 2.43 -2.40
N ILE A 446 -5.07 2.60 -3.34
CA ILE A 446 -5.18 1.97 -4.65
C ILE A 446 -5.00 0.46 -4.48
N LYS A 447 -6.09 -0.27 -4.70
CA LYS A 447 -6.18 -1.72 -4.70
C LYS A 447 -7.23 -2.15 -5.73
N PRO A 448 -7.02 -3.30 -6.44
CA PRO A 448 -5.78 -4.10 -6.45
C PRO A 448 -4.57 -3.26 -6.87
N ASP A 449 -3.33 -3.71 -6.62
CA ASP A 449 -2.14 -3.01 -7.10
C ASP A 449 -2.00 -3.16 -8.62
N VAL A 450 -2.13 -4.39 -9.12
CA VAL A 450 -2.00 -4.73 -10.54
C VAL A 450 -3.04 -5.79 -10.93
N VAL A 451 -3.15 -6.06 -12.22
CA VAL A 451 -3.99 -7.15 -12.75
C VAL A 451 -3.20 -8.09 -13.64
N GLN A 452 -3.72 -9.31 -13.78
CA GLN A 452 -3.23 -10.29 -14.76
C GLN A 452 -4.39 -11.18 -15.24
N TYR A 453 -4.16 -11.99 -16.25
CA TYR A 453 -5.20 -12.87 -16.82
C TYR A 453 -5.57 -13.98 -15.84
N GLY A 454 -6.84 -14.02 -15.44
CA GLY A 454 -7.40 -15.02 -14.53
C GLY A 454 -8.71 -15.65 -15.05
N GLY A 455 -9.01 -15.47 -16.33
CA GLY A 455 -10.20 -16.02 -16.97
C GLY A 455 -11.36 -15.04 -17.08
N ASN A 456 -12.48 -15.52 -17.57
CA ASN A 456 -13.73 -14.79 -17.75
C ASN A 456 -14.88 -15.57 -17.09
N THR A 457 -16.12 -15.15 -17.23
CA THR A 457 -17.28 -15.80 -16.60
C THR A 457 -17.46 -17.24 -17.09
N ASN A 458 -17.47 -17.45 -18.40
CA ASN A 458 -17.63 -18.78 -19.02
C ASN A 458 -16.44 -19.19 -19.90
N THR A 459 -15.36 -18.44 -19.83
CA THR A 459 -14.14 -18.70 -20.59
C THR A 459 -12.98 -18.70 -19.61
N GLY A 460 -12.65 -19.90 -19.12
CA GLY A 460 -11.58 -20.08 -18.14
C GLY A 460 -10.19 -19.95 -18.74
N ILE A 461 -9.18 -19.79 -17.90
CA ILE A 461 -7.79 -20.04 -18.24
C ILE A 461 -7.49 -21.52 -18.04
N LYS A 462 -6.52 -22.04 -18.80
CA LYS A 462 -6.10 -23.43 -18.69
C LYS A 462 -5.09 -23.64 -17.57
N SER A 463 -5.17 -24.80 -16.90
CA SER A 463 -4.19 -25.30 -15.93
C SER A 463 -4.29 -26.83 -15.85
N PHE A 464 -3.62 -27.47 -14.88
CA PHE A 464 -3.66 -28.92 -14.72
C PHE A 464 -4.58 -29.35 -13.58
N SER A 465 -5.41 -30.37 -13.83
CA SER A 465 -6.15 -31.07 -12.78
C SER A 465 -5.24 -31.98 -11.96
N ILE A 466 -5.74 -32.50 -10.84
CA ILE A 466 -5.02 -33.49 -10.00
C ILE A 466 -4.77 -34.83 -10.74
N TYR A 467 -5.40 -35.05 -11.87
CA TYR A 467 -5.19 -36.24 -12.71
C TYR A 467 -4.17 -36.03 -13.84
N GLY A 468 -3.62 -34.83 -13.93
CA GLY A 468 -2.65 -34.44 -14.98
C GLY A 468 -3.28 -33.99 -16.30
N ASN A 469 -4.61 -34.02 -16.41
CA ASN A 469 -5.32 -33.47 -17.57
C ASN A 469 -5.37 -31.94 -17.50
N ILE A 470 -5.51 -31.30 -18.67
CA ILE A 470 -5.80 -29.88 -18.73
C ILE A 470 -7.23 -29.63 -18.23
N ALA A 471 -7.40 -28.58 -17.45
CA ALA A 471 -8.68 -28.11 -16.96
C ALA A 471 -8.81 -26.60 -17.13
N GLU A 472 -10.00 -26.10 -17.43
CA GLU A 472 -10.30 -24.66 -17.46
C GLU A 472 -10.89 -24.20 -16.13
N THR A 473 -10.47 -23.02 -15.70
CA THR A 473 -10.93 -22.41 -14.45
C THR A 473 -10.81 -20.89 -14.51
N SER A 474 -11.53 -20.17 -13.65
CA SER A 474 -11.50 -18.71 -13.58
C SER A 474 -11.43 -18.22 -12.14
N GLY A 475 -10.69 -17.13 -11.92
CA GLY A 475 -10.57 -16.50 -10.60
C GLY A 475 -9.32 -15.65 -10.47
N THR A 476 -9.35 -14.71 -9.53
CA THR A 476 -8.15 -13.97 -9.11
C THR A 476 -7.09 -14.89 -8.53
N SER A 477 -7.46 -16.10 -8.09
CA SER A 477 -6.55 -17.16 -7.67
C SER A 477 -5.60 -17.62 -8.77
N PHE A 478 -5.94 -17.36 -10.05
CA PHE A 478 -5.14 -17.75 -11.21
C PHE A 478 -4.45 -16.59 -11.91
N SER A 479 -4.87 -15.35 -11.69
CA SER A 479 -4.10 -14.16 -12.05
C SER A 479 -2.92 -13.94 -11.08
N THR A 480 -3.09 -14.25 -9.81
CA THR A 480 -2.08 -14.06 -8.75
C THR A 480 -0.80 -14.85 -9.00
N PRO A 481 -0.82 -16.16 -9.30
CA PRO A 481 0.40 -16.93 -9.54
C PRO A 481 1.21 -16.43 -10.76
N ARG A 482 0.59 -15.82 -11.76
CA ARG A 482 1.31 -15.16 -12.87
C ARG A 482 2.18 -14.01 -12.38
N ILE A 483 1.66 -13.20 -11.45
CA ILE A 483 2.42 -12.13 -10.81
C ILE A 483 3.46 -12.69 -9.83
N SER A 484 3.15 -13.78 -9.13
CA SER A 484 4.10 -14.44 -8.24
C SER A 484 5.30 -15.01 -8.99
N SER A 485 5.09 -15.67 -10.14
CA SER A 485 6.16 -16.17 -11.00
C SER A 485 6.98 -15.03 -11.61
N LEU A 486 6.34 -13.93 -12.03
CA LEU A 486 7.03 -12.73 -12.51
C LEU A 486 7.90 -12.11 -11.41
N ALA A 487 7.35 -11.94 -10.21
CA ALA A 487 8.08 -11.40 -9.06
C ALA A 487 9.26 -12.28 -8.65
N ALA A 488 9.07 -13.62 -8.65
CA ALA A 488 10.13 -14.57 -8.35
C ALA A 488 11.24 -14.54 -9.41
N SER A 489 10.88 -14.45 -10.70
CA SER A 489 11.82 -14.31 -11.79
C SER A 489 12.64 -13.04 -11.70
N LEU A 490 12.01 -11.90 -11.45
CA LEU A 490 12.68 -10.63 -11.21
C LEU A 490 13.62 -10.71 -10.00
N ARG A 491 13.13 -11.25 -8.87
CA ARG A 491 13.94 -11.39 -7.65
C ARG A 491 15.16 -12.31 -7.87
N PHE A 492 15.01 -13.36 -8.64
CA PHE A 492 16.07 -14.33 -8.97
C PHE A 492 17.12 -13.75 -9.90
N LEU A 493 16.69 -12.96 -10.91
CA LEU A 493 17.61 -12.34 -11.87
C LEU A 493 18.33 -11.12 -11.29
N LEU A 494 17.75 -10.46 -10.31
CA LEU A 494 18.37 -9.34 -9.61
C LEU A 494 19.40 -9.85 -8.59
N ASP A 495 20.47 -9.08 -8.41
CA ASP A 495 21.46 -9.30 -7.35
C ASP A 495 20.79 -9.30 -5.97
N ASP A 496 21.26 -10.16 -5.04
CA ASP A 496 20.67 -10.32 -3.70
C ASP A 496 20.67 -9.05 -2.84
N LYS A 497 21.47 -8.05 -3.18
CA LYS A 497 21.46 -6.73 -2.51
C LYS A 497 20.17 -5.93 -2.73
N TYR A 498 19.41 -6.24 -3.79
CA TYR A 498 18.16 -5.52 -4.07
C TYR A 498 16.99 -6.08 -3.26
N THR A 499 16.21 -5.17 -2.70
CA THR A 499 15.10 -5.51 -1.80
C THR A 499 13.85 -5.95 -2.58
N PRO A 500 12.94 -6.71 -1.94
CA PRO A 500 11.63 -6.99 -2.51
C PRO A 500 10.82 -5.73 -2.87
N LEU A 501 11.05 -4.60 -2.18
CA LEU A 501 10.42 -3.32 -2.51
C LEU A 501 10.78 -2.85 -3.94
N LEU A 502 12.02 -3.07 -4.40
CA LEU A 502 12.41 -2.79 -5.77
C LEU A 502 11.61 -3.65 -6.76
N VAL A 503 11.47 -4.95 -6.49
CA VAL A 503 10.67 -5.86 -7.35
C VAL A 503 9.23 -5.37 -7.47
N LYS A 504 8.60 -5.02 -6.35
CA LYS A 504 7.24 -4.44 -6.34
C LYS A 504 7.18 -3.14 -7.14
N ALA A 505 8.16 -2.25 -6.96
CA ALA A 505 8.24 -0.98 -7.68
C ALA A 505 8.37 -1.20 -9.20
N MET A 506 9.21 -2.14 -9.64
CA MET A 506 9.43 -2.45 -11.06
C MET A 506 8.17 -3.03 -11.71
N ILE A 507 7.49 -3.96 -11.04
CA ILE A 507 6.22 -4.53 -11.52
C ILE A 507 5.18 -3.41 -11.72
N VAL A 508 4.99 -2.55 -10.72
CA VAL A 508 4.05 -1.43 -10.82
C VAL A 508 4.50 -0.40 -11.86
N HIS A 509 5.80 -0.13 -11.97
CA HIS A 509 6.34 0.84 -12.93
C HIS A 509 6.05 0.43 -14.37
N SER A 510 6.20 -0.84 -14.69
CA SER A 510 5.94 -1.39 -16.03
C SER A 510 4.45 -1.49 -16.38
N ALA A 511 3.57 -1.53 -15.36
CA ALA A 511 2.15 -1.77 -15.58
C ALA A 511 1.49 -0.66 -16.40
N SER A 512 0.68 -1.05 -17.38
CA SER A 512 -0.06 -0.15 -18.28
C SER A 512 -1.50 -0.64 -18.47
N TYR A 513 -2.33 0.18 -19.09
CA TYR A 513 -3.72 -0.20 -19.39
C TYR A 513 -3.86 -0.66 -20.85
N PRO A 514 -4.39 -1.85 -21.09
CA PRO A 514 -4.80 -2.26 -22.44
C PRO A 514 -5.76 -1.25 -23.08
N SER A 515 -5.63 -1.02 -24.36
CA SER A 515 -6.43 -0.04 -25.13
C SER A 515 -7.94 -0.31 -25.11
N GLU A 516 -8.33 -1.55 -24.84
CA GLU A 516 -9.71 -2.00 -24.71
C GLU A 516 -10.39 -1.50 -23.41
N MET A 517 -9.62 -1.13 -22.41
CA MET A 517 -10.13 -0.63 -21.11
C MET A 517 -10.64 0.80 -21.23
N LYS A 518 -11.86 0.96 -21.72
CA LYS A 518 -12.53 2.27 -21.84
C LYS A 518 -13.25 2.63 -20.55
N MET A 519 -12.50 3.07 -19.54
CA MET A 519 -13.01 3.49 -18.24
C MET A 519 -12.42 4.88 -17.91
N ASP A 520 -13.09 5.64 -17.04
CA ASP A 520 -12.46 6.84 -16.48
C ASP A 520 -11.31 6.46 -15.53
N ALA A 521 -10.42 7.40 -15.26
CA ALA A 521 -9.23 7.15 -14.46
C ALA A 521 -9.54 6.67 -13.03
N LYS A 522 -10.61 7.18 -12.40
CA LYS A 522 -11.02 6.77 -11.06
C LYS A 522 -11.51 5.32 -11.04
N GLN A 523 -12.32 4.97 -12.03
CA GLN A 523 -12.82 3.62 -12.19
C GLN A 523 -11.68 2.63 -12.45
N ARG A 524 -10.74 2.95 -13.36
CA ARG A 524 -9.56 2.11 -13.64
C ARG A 524 -8.75 1.83 -12.37
N LEU A 525 -8.44 2.86 -11.58
CA LEU A 525 -7.67 2.68 -10.36
C LEU A 525 -8.37 1.82 -9.32
N ALA A 526 -9.70 1.91 -9.24
CA ALA A 526 -10.47 1.07 -8.33
C ALA A 526 -10.62 -0.37 -8.82
N GLU A 527 -10.74 -0.59 -10.14
CA GLU A 527 -11.03 -1.92 -10.70
C GLU A 527 -9.77 -2.70 -11.08
N VAL A 528 -8.72 -2.04 -11.55
CA VAL A 528 -7.51 -2.69 -12.09
C VAL A 528 -6.19 -2.10 -11.58
N GLY A 529 -6.25 -1.20 -10.61
CA GLY A 529 -5.06 -0.60 -10.00
C GLY A 529 -4.17 0.14 -11.00
N TYR A 530 -2.88 -0.18 -10.99
CA TYR A 530 -1.91 0.42 -11.92
C TYR A 530 -1.91 -0.24 -13.31
N GLY A 531 -2.70 -1.32 -13.51
CA GLY A 531 -2.87 -1.99 -14.79
C GLY A 531 -2.13 -3.32 -14.91
N LEU A 532 -1.86 -3.73 -16.15
CA LEU A 532 -1.20 -4.98 -16.54
C LEU A 532 0.32 -4.76 -16.63
N PRO A 533 1.16 -5.46 -15.84
CA PRO A 533 2.62 -5.42 -15.95
C PRO A 533 3.12 -5.97 -17.28
N SER A 534 4.30 -5.49 -17.70
CA SER A 534 5.05 -6.01 -18.86
C SER A 534 5.73 -7.33 -18.54
N THR A 535 6.36 -7.94 -19.58
CA THR A 535 7.15 -9.16 -19.41
C THR A 535 8.40 -8.92 -18.57
N CYS A 536 8.95 -9.99 -18.00
CA CYS A 536 10.15 -9.95 -17.16
C CYS A 536 11.32 -9.24 -17.84
N MET A 537 11.58 -9.57 -19.11
CA MET A 537 12.70 -8.98 -19.87
C MET A 537 12.45 -7.50 -20.21
N ASP A 538 11.20 -7.12 -20.53
CA ASP A 538 10.85 -5.72 -20.77
C ASP A 538 10.96 -4.86 -19.51
N ILE A 539 10.76 -5.45 -18.34
CA ILE A 539 10.92 -4.78 -17.05
C ILE A 539 12.39 -4.52 -16.72
N LEU A 540 13.30 -5.41 -17.13
CA LEU A 540 14.72 -5.38 -16.78
C LEU A 540 15.59 -4.57 -17.74
N HIS A 541 15.08 -4.23 -18.93
CA HIS A 541 15.87 -3.60 -19.99
C HIS A 541 15.16 -2.38 -20.60
N ASN A 542 15.99 -1.48 -21.13
CA ASN A 542 15.57 -0.36 -21.97
C ASN A 542 15.82 -0.67 -23.46
N ASP A 543 15.21 0.12 -24.33
CA ASP A 543 15.64 0.30 -25.72
C ASP A 543 16.40 1.64 -25.89
N GLU A 544 16.77 1.99 -27.11
CA GLU A 544 17.51 3.23 -27.42
C GLU A 544 16.67 4.49 -27.19
N ASP A 545 15.34 4.36 -27.22
CA ASP A 545 14.39 5.47 -27.10
C ASP A 545 13.98 5.73 -25.65
N GLU A 546 14.45 4.93 -24.69
CA GLU A 546 14.11 5.13 -23.28
C GLU A 546 15.30 4.92 -22.34
N CYS A 547 15.29 5.66 -21.24
CA CYS A 547 16.26 5.49 -20.16
C CYS A 547 15.55 5.42 -18.82
N THR A 548 15.67 4.28 -18.16
CA THR A 548 15.14 4.04 -16.81
C THR A 548 16.25 4.16 -15.78
N MET A 549 15.99 5.00 -14.78
CA MET A 549 16.88 5.26 -13.64
C MET A 549 16.17 4.86 -12.34
N VAL A 550 16.91 4.16 -11.49
CA VAL A 550 16.43 3.68 -10.18
C VAL A 550 17.23 4.33 -9.07
N PHE A 551 16.55 4.89 -8.09
CA PHE A 551 17.10 5.44 -6.85
C PHE A 551 16.60 4.59 -5.69
N ASP A 552 17.49 3.98 -4.93
CA ASP A 552 17.19 3.31 -3.67
C ASP A 552 17.49 4.28 -2.52
N LEU A 553 16.49 4.60 -1.70
CA LEU A 553 16.48 5.76 -0.84
C LEU A 553 16.07 5.38 0.59
N THR A 554 16.70 6.04 1.56
CA THR A 554 16.29 5.97 2.95
C THR A 554 16.04 7.39 3.47
N PHE A 555 14.84 7.62 3.98
CA PHE A 555 14.43 8.91 4.54
C PHE A 555 14.36 8.86 6.05
N THR A 556 14.67 10.00 6.66
CA THR A 556 14.43 10.31 8.06
C THR A 556 13.73 11.67 8.16
N ASN A 557 13.38 12.12 9.36
CA ASN A 557 12.82 13.46 9.54
C ASN A 557 13.84 14.59 9.33
N GLU A 558 15.11 14.27 9.19
CA GLU A 558 16.20 15.25 9.09
C GLU A 558 16.63 15.48 7.64
N ASN A 559 16.34 14.55 6.72
CA ASN A 559 16.77 14.65 5.34
C ASN A 559 15.62 14.80 4.35
N SER A 560 15.91 15.48 3.28
CA SER A 560 15.16 15.57 2.02
C SER A 560 16.16 15.61 0.90
N TYR A 561 15.75 15.19 -0.29
CA TYR A 561 16.66 15.12 -1.41
C TYR A 561 16.24 16.06 -2.52
N GLN A 562 17.23 16.75 -3.14
CA GLN A 562 17.08 17.56 -4.33
C GLN A 562 18.14 17.16 -5.32
N VAL A 563 17.80 16.29 -6.25
CA VAL A 563 18.69 15.85 -7.34
C VAL A 563 18.78 16.98 -8.36
N ILE A 564 19.72 17.89 -8.11
CA ILE A 564 19.97 19.05 -8.97
C ILE A 564 20.66 18.59 -10.24
N ASP A 565 20.33 19.25 -11.37
CA ASP A 565 20.80 18.83 -12.69
C ASP A 565 20.42 17.38 -13.01
N PHE A 566 19.17 17.00 -12.67
CA PHE A 566 18.63 15.69 -13.01
C PHE A 566 18.84 15.40 -14.51
N PRO A 567 19.33 14.22 -14.86
CA PRO A 567 19.74 13.91 -16.24
C PRO A 567 18.53 13.80 -17.17
N TYR A 568 18.32 14.83 -17.96
CA TYR A 568 17.34 14.86 -19.03
C TYR A 568 18.05 15.09 -20.38
N PRO A 569 17.70 14.39 -21.48
CA PRO A 569 18.34 14.58 -22.79
C PRO A 569 18.21 16.02 -23.28
N GLU A 570 19.33 16.68 -23.55
CA GLU A 570 19.36 18.08 -23.98
C GLU A 570 18.89 18.28 -25.42
N SER A 571 19.05 17.27 -26.28
CA SER A 571 18.59 17.30 -27.66
C SER A 571 17.10 16.98 -27.83
N MET A 572 16.41 16.50 -26.80
CA MET A 572 14.97 16.30 -26.82
C MET A 572 14.23 17.64 -26.73
N VAL A 573 14.45 18.48 -27.73
CA VAL A 573 13.84 19.79 -27.93
C VAL A 573 13.13 19.82 -29.28
N ASN A 574 11.89 20.32 -29.33
CA ASN A 574 11.12 20.46 -30.55
C ASN A 574 11.50 21.73 -31.34
N GLU A 575 10.89 21.91 -32.50
CA GLU A 575 11.14 23.08 -33.39
C GLU A 575 10.80 24.43 -32.73
N ASP A 576 9.88 24.44 -31.75
CA ASP A 576 9.50 25.65 -31.00
C ASP A 576 10.49 25.97 -29.86
N GLY A 577 11.52 25.15 -29.65
CA GLY A 577 12.52 25.34 -28.59
C GLY A 577 12.08 24.86 -27.21
N TYR A 578 11.12 23.94 -27.12
CA TYR A 578 10.66 23.35 -25.85
C TYR A 578 11.10 21.89 -25.73
N TYR A 579 11.47 21.48 -24.52
CA TYR A 579 11.67 20.06 -24.19
C TYR A 579 10.40 19.27 -24.48
N TYR A 580 10.56 18.08 -25.07
CA TYR A 580 9.49 17.12 -25.34
C TYR A 580 9.89 15.75 -24.77
N GLY A 581 8.96 14.85 -24.62
CA GLY A 581 9.16 13.48 -24.16
C GLY A 581 8.07 13.01 -23.22
N ASP A 582 8.05 11.71 -23.01
CA ASP A 582 7.18 11.06 -22.03
C ASP A 582 7.98 10.70 -20.78
N ILE A 583 7.41 10.98 -19.62
CA ILE A 583 8.08 10.73 -18.34
C ILE A 583 7.17 9.86 -17.49
N THR A 584 7.67 8.68 -17.08
CA THR A 584 7.01 7.84 -16.09
C THR A 584 7.81 7.86 -14.80
N ILE A 585 7.15 8.15 -13.68
CA ILE A 585 7.76 8.15 -12.34
C ILE A 585 6.94 7.21 -11.48
N THR A 586 7.60 6.25 -10.84
CA THR A 586 7.01 5.39 -9.81
C THR A 586 7.82 5.50 -8.52
N LEU A 587 7.14 5.89 -7.45
CA LEU A 587 7.69 5.92 -6.11
C LEU A 587 6.99 4.86 -5.28
N ALA A 588 7.71 3.84 -4.85
CA ALA A 588 7.24 2.83 -3.91
C ALA A 588 7.92 3.05 -2.56
N THR A 589 7.16 3.04 -1.49
CA THR A 589 7.65 3.27 -0.14
C THR A 589 7.29 2.11 0.79
N ALA A 590 8.12 1.89 1.80
CA ALA A 590 7.83 1.05 2.94
C ALA A 590 7.40 1.96 4.12
N PRO A 591 6.11 2.33 4.23
CA PRO A 591 5.68 3.31 5.20
C PRO A 591 5.74 2.75 6.63
N ILE A 592 5.90 3.66 7.60
CA ILE A 592 5.73 3.32 9.01
C ILE A 592 4.23 3.16 9.26
N LEU A 593 3.84 2.06 9.89
CA LEU A 593 2.44 1.69 10.11
C LEU A 593 2.08 1.74 11.59
N ASN A 594 0.85 2.18 11.90
CA ASN A 594 0.32 2.15 13.27
C ASN A 594 -1.14 1.68 13.28
N PRO A 595 -1.42 0.47 13.79
CA PRO A 595 -2.77 -0.10 13.84
C PRO A 595 -3.79 0.71 14.66
N ASN A 596 -3.33 1.54 15.60
CA ASN A 596 -4.22 2.33 16.45
C ASN A 596 -4.76 3.59 15.77
N GLU A 597 -4.22 3.95 14.62
CA GLU A 597 -4.59 5.17 13.90
C GLU A 597 -5.64 4.93 12.80
N SER A 598 -6.33 3.78 12.81
CA SER A 598 -7.45 3.48 11.90
C SER A 598 -7.13 3.86 10.44
N VAL A 599 -7.87 4.80 9.89
CA VAL A 599 -7.63 5.32 8.53
C VAL A 599 -6.25 5.97 8.36
N GLU A 600 -5.61 6.45 9.41
CA GLU A 600 -4.25 6.96 9.36
C GLU A 600 -3.19 5.87 9.61
N TYR A 601 -3.49 4.62 9.27
CA TYR A 601 -2.59 3.48 9.42
C TYR A 601 -1.20 3.73 8.85
N CYS A 602 -1.09 4.31 7.64
CA CYS A 602 0.17 4.79 7.09
C CYS A 602 0.58 6.09 7.80
N GLN A 603 1.64 6.04 8.60
CA GLN A 603 2.15 7.14 9.40
C GLN A 603 3.19 7.99 8.69
N SER A 604 3.73 7.50 7.58
CA SER A 604 4.74 8.19 6.79
C SER A 604 4.47 8.03 5.29
N GLU A 605 4.94 8.99 4.51
CA GLU A 605 4.95 8.96 3.06
C GLU A 605 6.13 9.73 2.50
N VAL A 606 6.38 9.59 1.20
CA VAL A 606 7.33 10.44 0.47
C VAL A 606 6.59 11.21 -0.63
N ASP A 607 6.83 12.50 -0.72
CA ASP A 607 6.38 13.35 -1.83
C ASP A 607 7.49 13.48 -2.86
N VAL A 608 7.12 13.48 -4.15
CA VAL A 608 8.05 13.63 -5.26
C VAL A 608 7.59 14.75 -6.18
N LYS A 609 8.54 15.55 -6.66
CA LYS A 609 8.31 16.62 -7.62
C LYS A 609 9.43 16.62 -8.66
N LEU A 610 9.08 16.79 -9.90
CA LEU A 610 10.02 17.05 -11.00
C LEU A 610 9.79 18.48 -11.48
N GLU A 611 10.84 19.30 -11.45
CA GLU A 611 10.75 20.74 -11.75
C GLU A 611 11.88 21.15 -12.68
N THR A 612 11.72 22.29 -13.35
CA THR A 612 12.78 22.95 -14.08
C THR A 612 13.12 24.30 -13.47
N PHE A 613 14.33 24.78 -13.68
CA PHE A 613 14.79 26.07 -13.18
C PHE A 613 15.71 26.78 -14.17
N ASP A 614 15.76 28.11 -14.09
CA ASP A 614 16.68 28.92 -14.89
C ASP A 614 18.06 28.95 -14.23
N PHE A 615 19.08 28.59 -14.98
CA PHE A 615 20.46 28.71 -14.54
C PHE A 615 20.97 30.13 -14.81
N VAL A 616 21.19 30.92 -13.77
CA VAL A 616 21.80 32.24 -13.84
C VAL A 616 23.20 32.16 -13.25
N GLU A 617 24.23 32.21 -14.08
CA GLU A 617 25.60 32.42 -13.64
C GLU A 617 25.72 33.82 -13.04
N GLN A 618 25.92 33.94 -11.73
CA GLN A 618 26.33 35.22 -11.15
C GLN A 618 27.86 35.33 -11.22
N VAL A 619 28.34 36.04 -12.24
CA VAL A 619 29.72 36.47 -12.29
C VAL A 619 29.85 37.68 -11.37
N GLN A 620 30.43 37.52 -10.20
CA GLN A 620 30.98 38.66 -9.45
C GLN A 620 32.36 38.97 -10.03
N PRO A 621 32.66 40.20 -10.44
CA PRO A 621 33.97 40.57 -10.94
C PRO A 621 35.04 40.29 -9.87
N GLY A 622 35.92 39.34 -10.12
CA GLY A 622 37.05 39.01 -9.27
C GLY A 622 36.88 37.90 -8.23
N ALA A 623 35.75 37.20 -8.22
CA ALA A 623 35.53 35.99 -7.39
C ALA A 623 35.33 34.75 -8.26
N PRO A 624 35.76 33.54 -7.83
CA PRO A 624 35.41 32.32 -8.54
C PRO A 624 33.88 32.22 -8.60
N SER A 625 33.35 31.86 -9.75
CA SER A 625 31.91 31.71 -9.99
C SER A 625 31.33 30.60 -9.08
N VAL A 626 30.71 31.01 -8.01
CA VAL A 626 29.91 30.09 -7.18
C VAL A 626 28.49 30.14 -7.73
N PRO A 627 27.96 29.03 -8.21
CA PRO A 627 26.59 28.98 -8.71
C PRO A 627 25.61 29.35 -7.58
N LYS A 628 24.88 30.46 -7.73
CA LYS A 628 23.84 30.90 -6.77
C LYS A 628 22.54 30.10 -6.89
N THR A 629 22.61 28.95 -7.50
CA THR A 629 21.53 28.16 -8.09
C THR A 629 20.61 27.50 -7.07
N ILE A 630 21.14 27.08 -5.94
CA ILE A 630 20.40 26.20 -5.00
C ILE A 630 19.31 26.99 -4.23
N ARG A 631 19.57 28.25 -3.88
CA ARG A 631 18.61 29.07 -3.11
C ARG A 631 17.45 29.63 -3.93
N ASN A 632 17.57 29.72 -5.25
CA ASN A 632 16.52 30.21 -6.11
C ASN A 632 15.55 29.12 -6.55
N ALA A 633 15.99 27.85 -6.62
CA ALA A 633 15.09 26.71 -6.83
C ALA A 633 14.05 26.57 -5.70
N ASP A 634 14.39 26.94 -4.47
CA ASP A 634 13.45 26.96 -3.33
C ASP A 634 12.39 28.07 -3.41
N ARG A 635 12.69 29.16 -4.11
CA ARG A 635 11.75 30.28 -4.30
C ARG A 635 10.76 30.08 -5.43
N LEU A 636 10.95 29.11 -6.29
CA LEU A 636 10.01 28.73 -7.32
C LEU A 636 8.83 28.00 -6.65
N LYS A 637 7.96 28.78 -6.01
CA LYS A 637 6.76 28.30 -5.32
C LYS A 637 5.90 27.49 -6.28
N GLY A 638 5.95 26.16 -6.18
CA GLY A 638 4.88 25.24 -6.51
C GLY A 638 4.25 25.24 -7.92
N THR A 639 4.61 26.18 -8.78
CA THR A 639 3.99 26.35 -10.11
C THR A 639 4.73 25.63 -11.22
N ASN A 640 5.95 25.19 -10.98
CA ASN A 640 6.83 24.57 -11.98
C ASN A 640 6.92 23.04 -11.86
N ASN A 641 6.20 22.42 -10.91
CA ASN A 641 6.17 20.97 -10.81
C ASN A 641 5.48 20.37 -12.04
N ILE A 642 6.24 19.66 -12.84
CA ILE A 642 5.81 19.00 -14.07
C ILE A 642 4.68 18.01 -13.81
N LEU A 643 4.66 17.39 -12.63
CA LEU A 643 3.64 16.44 -12.23
C LEU A 643 2.32 17.09 -11.81
N THR A 644 2.12 18.38 -12.06
CA THR A 644 0.90 19.11 -11.68
C THR A 644 -0.15 19.08 -12.79
N PRO A 645 -1.35 18.52 -12.58
CA PRO A 645 -2.39 18.39 -13.63
C PRO A 645 -2.77 19.70 -14.31
N SER A 646 -2.80 20.81 -13.57
CA SER A 646 -3.17 22.12 -14.12
C SER A 646 -2.19 22.67 -15.17
N ASN A 647 -1.04 22.05 -15.36
CA ASN A 647 -0.07 22.43 -16.38
C ASN A 647 -0.45 21.90 -17.77
N TYR A 648 -1.34 20.92 -17.85
CA TYR A 648 -1.67 20.18 -19.06
C TYR A 648 -3.04 20.60 -19.62
N ASN A 649 -3.26 20.35 -20.90
CA ASN A 649 -4.52 20.64 -21.55
C ASN A 649 -5.64 19.73 -21.03
N ALA A 650 -6.91 20.11 -21.28
CA ALA A 650 -8.05 19.36 -20.77
C ALA A 650 -8.14 17.93 -21.36
N LYS A 651 -7.69 17.75 -22.63
CA LYS A 651 -7.67 16.44 -23.28
C LYS A 651 -6.71 15.50 -22.55
N ALA A 652 -5.48 15.92 -22.29
CA ALA A 652 -4.50 15.13 -21.55
C ALA A 652 -4.98 14.78 -20.13
N ARG A 653 -5.60 15.74 -19.43
CA ARG A 653 -6.14 15.51 -18.07
C ARG A 653 -7.29 14.51 -18.03
N ASN A 654 -8.08 14.44 -19.11
CA ASN A 654 -9.25 13.60 -19.23
C ASN A 654 -9.00 12.38 -20.11
N ASN A 655 -7.76 12.17 -20.59
CA ASN A 655 -7.44 11.07 -21.47
C ASN A 655 -7.71 9.73 -20.75
N GLN A 656 -8.53 8.90 -21.38
CA GLN A 656 -8.88 7.58 -20.86
C GLN A 656 -7.76 6.56 -21.05
N ASP A 657 -6.87 6.79 -22.02
CA ASP A 657 -5.81 5.86 -22.40
C ASP A 657 -4.58 6.00 -21.50
N ASP A 658 -4.33 7.19 -20.94
CA ASP A 658 -3.22 7.46 -20.03
C ASP A 658 -3.72 7.91 -18.66
N THR A 659 -3.15 7.36 -17.60
CA THR A 659 -3.52 7.71 -16.24
C THR A 659 -2.60 8.82 -15.74
N PHE A 660 -3.09 10.03 -15.83
CA PHE A 660 -2.41 11.22 -15.36
C PHE A 660 -2.55 11.34 -13.83
N LEU A 661 -1.40 11.35 -13.12
CA LEU A 661 -1.37 11.48 -11.65
C LEU A 661 -2.31 10.50 -10.95
N LYS A 662 -2.04 9.20 -11.11
CA LYS A 662 -2.92 8.10 -10.68
C LYS A 662 -3.42 8.25 -9.24
N GLU A 663 -2.53 8.52 -8.29
CA GLU A 663 -2.94 8.61 -6.88
C GLU A 663 -3.91 9.76 -6.59
N ARG A 664 -3.83 10.88 -7.31
CA ARG A 664 -4.71 12.03 -7.10
C ARG A 664 -6.11 11.86 -7.66
N THR A 665 -6.32 10.85 -8.48
CA THR A 665 -7.61 10.57 -9.07
C THR A 665 -8.59 10.01 -8.03
N LEU A 666 -8.11 9.18 -7.11
CA LEU A 666 -8.91 8.60 -6.04
C LEU A 666 -8.80 9.38 -4.74
N VAL A 667 -7.61 9.89 -4.44
CA VAL A 667 -7.31 10.50 -3.15
C VAL A 667 -7.80 11.93 -3.11
N SER A 668 -8.68 12.25 -2.17
CA SER A 668 -9.03 13.62 -1.81
C SER A 668 -7.84 14.31 -1.13
N ASP A 669 -7.92 15.64 -0.93
CA ASP A 669 -6.86 16.40 -0.22
C ASP A 669 -6.58 15.89 1.21
N TYR A 670 -7.44 15.07 1.77
CA TYR A 670 -7.32 14.49 3.11
C TYR A 670 -6.47 13.22 3.15
N PHE A 671 -6.35 12.48 2.04
CA PHE A 671 -5.76 11.15 1.98
C PHE A 671 -4.53 11.14 1.06
N LYS A 672 -3.43 11.74 1.53
CA LYS A 672 -2.21 11.86 0.71
C LYS A 672 -1.23 10.69 0.88
N PHE A 673 -1.44 9.87 1.90
CA PHE A 673 -0.50 8.82 2.29
C PHE A 673 -0.74 7.53 1.49
N GLN A 674 -0.24 7.51 0.24
CA GLN A 674 -0.23 6.32 -0.61
C GLN A 674 1.18 5.69 -0.62
N PRO A 675 1.30 4.37 -0.35
CA PRO A 675 2.60 3.69 -0.36
C PRO A 675 3.23 3.62 -1.75
N ILE A 676 2.40 3.65 -2.79
CA ILE A 676 2.85 3.67 -4.18
C ILE A 676 2.22 4.86 -4.88
N LYS A 677 3.06 5.65 -5.57
CA LYS A 677 2.64 6.76 -6.43
C LYS A 677 3.22 6.56 -7.81
N LYS A 678 2.37 6.62 -8.83
CA LYS A 678 2.81 6.50 -10.22
C LYS A 678 2.26 7.65 -11.04
N TYR A 679 3.15 8.31 -11.76
CA TYR A 679 2.85 9.42 -12.66
C TYR A 679 3.30 9.04 -14.06
N HIS A 680 2.47 9.36 -15.04
CA HIS A 680 2.84 9.30 -16.45
C HIS A 680 2.40 10.60 -17.10
N VAL A 681 3.32 11.33 -17.71
CA VAL A 681 3.07 12.63 -18.33
C VAL A 681 3.77 12.71 -19.67
N SER A 682 3.07 13.26 -20.67
CA SER A 682 3.67 13.68 -21.93
C SER A 682 3.86 15.19 -21.92
N LEU A 683 5.10 15.65 -22.07
CA LEU A 683 5.44 17.08 -22.07
C LEU A 683 4.80 17.82 -23.23
N GLU A 684 4.52 17.12 -24.34
CA GLU A 684 3.85 17.70 -25.50
C GLU A 684 2.41 18.11 -25.23
N GLU A 685 1.77 17.50 -24.22
CA GLU A 685 0.41 17.79 -23.80
C GLU A 685 0.29 18.98 -22.81
N MET A 686 1.41 19.58 -22.44
CA MET A 686 1.40 20.77 -21.59
C MET A 686 0.83 21.98 -22.35
N THR A 687 0.09 22.85 -21.64
CA THR A 687 -0.47 24.05 -22.27
C THR A 687 0.63 24.99 -22.73
N LYS A 688 0.39 25.75 -23.83
CA LYS A 688 1.39 26.64 -24.45
C LYS A 688 2.06 27.57 -23.43
N GLY A 689 1.28 28.31 -22.65
CA GLY A 689 1.84 29.25 -21.66
C GLY A 689 2.64 28.56 -20.53
N LYS A 690 2.39 27.26 -20.28
CA LYS A 690 3.19 26.49 -19.35
C LYS A 690 4.47 25.98 -19.97
N LYS A 691 4.44 25.54 -21.25
CA LYS A 691 5.66 25.18 -21.99
C LYS A 691 6.66 26.34 -22.03
N GLU A 692 6.19 27.56 -22.36
CA GLU A 692 7.01 28.77 -22.37
C GLU A 692 7.72 29.05 -21.04
N ASN A 693 7.06 28.75 -19.90
CA ASN A 693 7.60 28.99 -18.57
C ASN A 693 8.44 27.82 -18.01
N ILE A 694 8.11 26.58 -18.38
CA ILE A 694 8.65 25.37 -17.72
C ILE A 694 9.63 24.62 -18.64
N LEU A 695 9.34 24.54 -19.95
CA LEU A 695 10.05 23.61 -20.85
C LEU A 695 10.99 24.29 -21.84
N THR A 696 11.25 25.58 -21.73
CA THR A 696 12.19 26.28 -22.65
C THR A 696 13.58 25.61 -22.61
N SER A 697 14.17 25.38 -23.79
CA SER A 697 15.51 24.83 -23.92
C SER A 697 16.54 25.64 -23.12
N GLY A 698 17.53 24.97 -22.54
CA GLY A 698 18.51 25.59 -21.63
C GLY A 698 18.11 25.64 -20.16
N LYS A 699 16.84 25.34 -19.79
CA LYS A 699 16.48 25.09 -18.40
C LYS A 699 17.13 23.81 -17.90
N ARG A 700 17.45 23.80 -16.61
CA ARG A 700 17.96 22.61 -15.90
C ARG A 700 16.84 21.93 -15.14
N TRP A 701 16.99 20.65 -14.90
CA TRP A 701 16.02 19.80 -14.25
C TRP A 701 16.40 19.53 -12.79
N VAL A 702 15.40 19.45 -11.91
CA VAL A 702 15.58 19.06 -10.50
C VAL A 702 14.49 18.13 -10.07
N LEU A 703 14.89 17.01 -9.48
CA LEU A 703 14.00 16.03 -8.87
C LEU A 703 14.04 16.25 -7.34
N LYS A 704 12.89 16.53 -6.73
CA LYS A 704 12.78 16.80 -5.30
C LYS A 704 11.99 15.70 -4.61
N MET A 705 12.49 15.22 -3.49
CA MET A 705 11.85 14.20 -2.68
C MET A 705 11.88 14.59 -1.21
N LYS A 706 10.76 14.40 -0.52
CA LYS A 706 10.63 14.75 0.89
C LYS A 706 9.75 13.76 1.63
N ALA A 707 10.25 13.20 2.72
CA ALA A 707 9.43 12.40 3.62
C ALA A 707 8.49 13.30 4.44
N LEU A 708 7.29 12.80 4.64
CA LEU A 708 6.24 13.41 5.46
C LEU A 708 5.83 12.41 6.53
N TYR A 709 5.71 12.88 7.76
CA TYR A 709 5.34 12.07 8.92
C TYR A 709 4.06 12.62 9.55
N ARG A 710 3.17 11.74 10.01
CA ARG A 710 1.98 12.16 10.74
C ARG A 710 2.34 12.67 12.14
N ASP A 711 1.48 13.52 12.67
CA ASP A 711 1.67 14.14 13.99
C ASP A 711 1.69 13.09 15.12
N SER A 712 0.88 12.03 15.00
CA SER A 712 0.87 10.90 15.94
C SER A 712 2.24 10.22 16.07
N LEU A 713 2.91 9.97 14.94
CA LEU A 713 4.25 9.39 14.91
C LEU A 713 5.29 10.34 15.49
N MET A 714 5.23 11.62 15.13
CA MET A 714 6.14 12.64 15.65
C MET A 714 5.98 12.83 17.16
N THR A 715 4.74 12.76 17.66
CA THR A 715 4.46 12.78 19.10
C THR A 715 5.04 11.56 19.79
N SER A 716 4.86 10.37 19.21
CA SER A 716 5.45 9.13 19.75
C SER A 716 6.97 9.21 19.80
N LYS A 717 7.63 9.74 18.76
CA LYS A 717 9.08 9.99 18.75
C LYS A 717 9.52 10.97 19.82
N GLY A 718 8.72 11.99 20.10
CA GLY A 718 9.00 12.97 21.16
C GLY A 718 8.90 12.39 22.58
N LEU A 719 8.04 11.41 22.79
CA LEU A 719 7.86 10.69 24.06
C LEU A 719 8.86 9.54 24.23
N ASP A 720 9.17 8.84 23.14
CA ASP A 720 10.10 7.72 23.11
C ASP A 720 11.15 7.93 22.00
N PRO A 721 12.38 8.31 22.36
CA PRO A 721 13.45 8.50 21.39
C PRO A 721 13.84 7.25 20.60
N THR A 722 13.44 6.04 21.02
CA THR A 722 13.73 4.79 20.30
C THR A 722 12.84 4.58 19.08
N VAL A 723 11.72 5.28 18.97
CA VAL A 723 10.83 5.22 17.80
C VAL A 723 11.60 5.61 16.56
N SER A 724 11.71 4.69 15.60
CA SER A 724 12.36 4.95 14.32
C SER A 724 11.49 5.81 13.42
N LEU A 725 12.10 6.77 12.73
CA LEU A 725 11.49 7.55 11.65
C LEU A 725 12.07 7.16 10.28
N GLU A 726 12.84 6.08 10.24
CA GLU A 726 13.43 5.60 9.00
C GLU A 726 12.35 5.02 8.08
N GLN A 727 12.35 5.47 6.83
CA GLN A 727 11.46 5.01 5.77
C GLN A 727 12.26 4.70 4.52
N LYS A 728 12.22 3.47 4.06
CA LYS A 728 12.78 3.05 2.78
C LYS A 728 11.85 3.42 1.64
N ALA A 729 12.44 3.78 0.51
CA ALA A 729 11.71 4.09 -0.71
C ALA A 729 12.53 3.73 -1.95
N VAL A 730 11.86 3.33 -3.00
CA VAL A 730 12.44 3.13 -4.33
C VAL A 730 11.74 4.08 -5.28
N LEU A 731 12.53 4.88 -5.99
CA LEU A 731 12.05 5.75 -7.05
C LEU A 731 12.57 5.26 -8.40
N ILE A 732 11.68 5.05 -9.33
CA ILE A 732 12.00 4.69 -10.73
C ILE A 732 11.51 5.81 -11.63
N VAL A 733 12.41 6.30 -12.49
CA VAL A 733 12.11 7.34 -13.48
C VAL A 733 12.49 6.84 -14.85
N THR A 734 11.55 6.76 -15.77
CA THR A 734 11.80 6.48 -17.18
C THR A 734 11.52 7.72 -18.00
N ILE A 735 12.49 8.13 -18.82
CA ILE A 735 12.36 9.15 -19.84
C ILE A 735 12.32 8.44 -21.19
N ARG A 736 11.30 8.72 -22.00
CA ARG A 736 11.10 8.12 -23.32
C ARG A 736 11.02 9.19 -24.39
N ASP A 737 11.65 8.93 -25.52
CA ASP A 737 11.50 9.68 -26.76
C ASP A 737 10.33 9.13 -27.59
N PRO A 738 9.15 9.79 -27.61
CA PRO A 738 8.01 9.32 -28.41
C PRO A 738 8.25 9.47 -29.92
N GLN A 739 9.27 10.25 -30.34
CA GLN A 739 9.65 10.41 -31.74
C GLN A 739 10.61 9.33 -32.25
N LYS A 740 11.07 8.43 -31.38
CA LYS A 740 11.90 7.26 -31.70
C LYS A 740 13.18 7.59 -32.49
N LYS A 741 13.94 8.55 -31.99
CA LYS A 741 15.20 8.99 -32.62
C LYS A 741 16.43 8.19 -32.15
N GLY A 742 16.27 7.25 -31.22
CA GLY A 742 17.36 6.42 -30.66
C GLY A 742 18.36 7.20 -29.81
N ILE A 743 17.94 8.30 -29.20
CA ILE A 743 18.86 9.23 -28.49
C ILE A 743 18.68 9.22 -26.96
N ALA A 744 17.52 8.89 -26.47
CA ALA A 744 17.17 9.10 -25.06
C ALA A 744 18.12 8.36 -24.11
N TYR A 745 18.39 7.10 -24.37
CA TYR A 745 19.30 6.29 -23.53
C TYR A 745 20.70 6.88 -23.45
N ASN A 746 21.33 7.07 -24.60
CA ASN A 746 22.71 7.49 -24.66
C ASN A 746 22.96 8.89 -24.08
N GLU A 747 22.02 9.81 -24.31
CA GLU A 747 22.13 11.16 -23.76
C GLU A 747 21.88 11.18 -22.22
N CYS A 748 20.95 10.41 -21.70
CA CYS A 748 20.80 10.26 -20.25
C CYS A 748 22.09 9.75 -19.60
N ILE A 749 22.71 8.69 -20.16
CA ILE A 749 24.00 8.17 -19.68
C ILE A 749 25.11 9.23 -19.75
N GLN A 750 25.15 9.99 -20.83
CA GLN A 750 26.12 11.08 -20.97
C GLN A 750 25.88 12.18 -19.92
N GLN A 751 24.62 12.54 -19.65
CA GLN A 751 24.28 13.52 -18.62
C GLN A 751 24.63 13.02 -17.21
N LEU A 752 24.39 11.74 -16.89
CA LEU A 752 24.81 11.15 -15.62
C LEU A 752 26.32 11.31 -15.41
N ARG A 753 27.13 11.01 -16.43
CA ARG A 753 28.61 11.15 -16.38
C ARG A 753 29.05 12.61 -16.28
N ASN A 754 28.52 13.49 -17.12
CA ASN A 754 28.88 14.91 -17.16
C ASN A 754 28.56 15.66 -15.88
N ARG A 755 27.58 15.18 -15.13
CA ARG A 755 27.07 15.81 -13.88
C ARG A 755 27.56 15.10 -12.63
N ASN A 756 28.55 14.22 -12.77
CA ASN A 756 29.21 13.49 -11.68
C ASN A 756 28.25 12.65 -10.82
N PHE A 757 27.23 12.04 -11.43
CA PHE A 757 26.46 11.02 -10.75
C PHE A 757 27.26 9.72 -10.68
N ASN A 758 27.29 9.11 -9.49
CA ASN A 758 27.68 7.74 -9.36
C ASN A 758 26.54 6.87 -9.85
N HIS A 759 26.74 6.12 -10.93
CA HIS A 759 25.73 5.26 -11.51
C HIS A 759 26.35 3.95 -12.02
N ASN A 760 25.57 2.89 -11.93
CA ASN A 760 25.95 1.57 -12.39
C ASN A 760 24.76 0.92 -13.13
N ASN A 761 25.05 0.02 -14.03
CA ASN A 761 24.03 -0.83 -14.62
C ASN A 761 23.36 -1.66 -13.52
N LEU A 762 22.05 -1.83 -13.63
CA LEU A 762 21.33 -2.81 -12.81
C LEU A 762 22.00 -4.17 -12.98
N GLN A 763 22.46 -4.73 -11.87
CA GLN A 763 23.21 -5.99 -11.91
C GLN A 763 22.26 -7.16 -11.94
N LEU A 764 22.35 -7.95 -12.98
CA LEU A 764 21.65 -9.22 -13.12
C LEU A 764 22.60 -10.36 -12.75
N THR A 765 22.10 -11.34 -12.03
CA THR A 765 22.86 -12.54 -11.68
C THR A 765 23.04 -13.42 -12.92
N GLN A 766 24.25 -13.95 -13.12
CA GLN A 766 24.56 -14.85 -14.25
C GLN A 766 24.16 -16.31 -13.99
N LYS A 767 23.28 -16.57 -13.04
CA LYS A 767 22.91 -17.91 -12.57
C LYS A 767 22.36 -18.87 -13.65
N LEU A 768 21.95 -18.35 -14.81
CA LEU A 768 21.44 -19.15 -15.95
C LEU A 768 22.47 -19.52 -17.02
N ARG A 769 23.77 -19.22 -16.85
CA ARG A 769 24.80 -19.44 -17.89
C ARG A 769 25.77 -20.60 -17.66
N VAL A 770 25.49 -21.50 -16.74
CA VAL A 770 26.32 -22.72 -16.55
C VAL A 770 25.65 -23.89 -17.26
N GLY A 771 25.63 -23.88 -18.58
CA GLY A 771 25.04 -24.98 -19.34
C GLY A 771 25.33 -25.02 -20.84
N ASN A 772 26.00 -24.03 -21.43
CA ASN A 772 26.29 -24.02 -22.86
C ASN A 772 27.77 -23.67 -23.16
N GLU A 773 28.70 -24.43 -22.61
CA GLU A 773 30.04 -24.57 -23.17
C GLU A 773 30.53 -26.00 -22.89
N GLU A 774 30.12 -26.94 -23.77
CA GLU A 774 30.91 -28.09 -24.24
C GLU A 774 30.45 -28.46 -25.66
#